data_cda81c97bb4dc4359ddc7f6fff268aef
#
_entry.id   cda81c97bb4dc4359ddc7f6fff268aef
#
_cell.length_a   1.000
_cell.length_b   1.000
_cell.length_c   1.000
_cell.angle_alpha   90.00
_cell.angle_beta   90.00
_cell.angle_gamma   90.00
#
_symmetry.space_group_name_H-M   'P 1'
#
loop_
_entity.id
_entity.type
_entity.pdbx_description
1 polymer ?
#
loop_
_entity_poly.entity_id
_entity_poly.type
_entity_poly.pdbx_seq_one_letter_code
_entity_poly.pdbx_strand_id
1 'polypeptide(L)'
;MEVKLKAKDLISTQRRWYSSEALDSVYYKVPVKRRSKIGKIKDNCFCSRTRVWKVLTTLLPIIKFIEKYKTPNILGDFLSGLTATFLHLPQGLGFGILAGLQPINGLYTTFFPVLIYMFFGTSPHVSFGSNAVMALLTQTVVKREADRYLGSNTLHLISTINHSDESTGNSSSRYLQNNLEDIKVGAAMTASLLTGLILAGLGICRLGFLTRYMSVSFIGGFTTAAAIHIASSQVPKMLGIVVSPHSGAGKLVKMYIELFSNIELAVISELVIAVITIIILLIVKILINEKYKDRMKIPIPIDFIVVIIGTIVSYFGKFENNFDVKIVGDIPSGFPMPKVPALHTASTMIMDCVVMAILSLAMTISLAKLTAKKHGISIDDNQELIAYGISNIGSSFFSCFPQATAPPRTMVLSNLGAKSTLNAIPTGLIILLIILWIGTLFESLPVAILAAMIIVAMKNLLMQFGDIPRLWRINKFDCIIWLITFSVSVLVDLDYGLMAGIGFSILSIVIQNQMASGKVIGYSDREDIFVDSKNRVHVIEISSIKIFQYQAPLHFANAENFRKILYSQVADAIKLKNRKEKDEIVKVENQDVSEKGKKLEQNIRHIILDFQMISNVDLSGINILTQIMKEYKAVDIEIYIVKCSSKITETLRAADFFENFPKENMLYDLADAVYVINSNKATDNNENTTTKSDLRENTKL
;
A
#
# COMPACT_ATOMS: atom_id res chain seq x y z
N MET A 1 23.52 39.37 32.50
CA MET A 1 22.51 40.25 33.19
C MET A 1 21.15 39.65 32.84
N GLU A 2 20.70 38.66 33.63
CA GLU A 2 19.39 38.02 33.43
C GLU A 2 18.32 38.99 33.90
N VAL A 3 17.60 39.55 32.95
CA VAL A 3 16.37 40.31 33.27
C VAL A 3 15.31 39.31 33.68
N LYS A 4 15.14 39.13 34.99
CA LYS A 4 13.95 38.44 35.54
C LYS A 4 12.75 39.38 35.34
N LEU A 5 12.15 39.30 34.16
CA LEU A 5 10.82 39.89 33.94
C LEU A 5 9.81 39.24 34.91
N LYS A 6 9.15 40.03 35.73
CA LYS A 6 8.06 39.53 36.60
C LYS A 6 6.96 39.03 35.69
N ALA A 7 6.47 37.82 35.93
CA ALA A 7 5.41 37.16 35.15
C ALA A 7 4.14 38.00 34.95
N LYS A 8 3.97 39.07 35.73
CA LYS A 8 2.81 39.97 35.71
C LYS A 8 2.76 40.86 34.44
N ASP A 9 3.91 41.10 33.79
CA ASP A 9 4.01 42.03 32.66
C ASP A 9 4.02 41.29 31.30
N LEU A 10 4.01 39.96 31.29
CA LEU A 10 4.24 39.15 30.12
C LEU A 10 3.01 38.84 29.25
N ILE A 11 1.80 38.90 29.80
CA ILE A 11 0.58 38.54 29.04
C ILE A 11 -0.58 39.45 29.45
N SER A 12 -0.88 40.47 28.67
CA SER A 12 -2.12 41.23 28.76
C SER A 12 -3.14 40.66 27.77
N THR A 13 -4.02 39.78 28.24
CA THR A 13 -5.15 39.38 27.42
C THR A 13 -6.22 40.44 27.45
N GLN A 14 -6.41 41.17 26.37
CA GLN A 14 -7.53 42.12 26.19
C GLN A 14 -8.90 41.40 26.05
N ARG A 15 -8.93 40.07 25.97
CA ARG A 15 -10.14 39.26 25.87
C ARG A 15 -10.47 38.58 27.19
N ARG A 16 -11.78 38.32 27.44
CA ARG A 16 -12.19 37.46 28.56
C ARG A 16 -11.61 36.06 28.40
N TRP A 17 -11.02 35.52 29.49
CA TRP A 17 -10.65 34.12 29.55
C TRP A 17 -11.90 33.26 29.81
N TYR A 18 -11.90 32.06 29.23
CA TYR A 18 -12.98 31.11 29.40
C TYR A 18 -12.45 29.76 29.83
N SER A 19 -13.08 29.18 30.87
CA SER A 19 -12.98 27.72 31.03
C SER A 19 -13.71 27.03 29.90
N SER A 20 -13.35 25.79 29.62
CA SER A 20 -14.01 25.01 28.55
C SER A 20 -15.53 24.89 28.77
N GLU A 21 -15.98 24.84 30.01
CA GLU A 21 -17.39 24.75 30.40
C GLU A 21 -18.11 26.10 30.27
N ALA A 22 -17.47 27.20 30.63
CA ALA A 22 -18.00 28.53 30.45
C ALA A 22 -18.16 28.91 28.98
N LEU A 23 -17.22 28.51 28.15
CA LEU A 23 -17.33 28.70 26.68
C LEU A 23 -18.50 27.90 26.09
N ASP A 24 -18.69 26.63 26.47
CA ASP A 24 -19.81 25.81 26.05
C ASP A 24 -21.17 26.35 26.53
N SER A 25 -21.23 27.10 27.64
CA SER A 25 -22.46 27.77 28.12
C SER A 25 -22.80 29.03 27.34
N VAL A 26 -21.78 29.79 26.90
CA VAL A 26 -21.94 31.01 26.08
C VAL A 26 -22.22 30.69 24.61
N TYR A 27 -21.52 29.70 24.09
CA TYR A 27 -21.64 29.24 22.70
C TYR A 27 -22.20 27.81 22.67
N TYR A 28 -23.51 27.64 22.98
CA TYR A 28 -24.13 26.33 23.06
C TYR A 28 -24.08 25.62 21.67
N LYS A 29 -23.80 24.34 21.71
CA LYS A 29 -23.75 23.49 20.50
C LYS A 29 -25.17 23.32 19.96
N VAL A 30 -25.40 23.72 18.71
CA VAL A 30 -26.63 23.39 18.02
C VAL A 30 -26.75 21.85 17.92
N PRO A 31 -27.81 21.23 18.46
CA PRO A 31 -27.93 19.78 18.41
C PRO A 31 -28.07 19.31 16.95
N VAL A 32 -27.01 18.70 16.43
CA VAL A 32 -27.07 18.05 15.13
C VAL A 32 -27.98 16.84 15.26
N LYS A 33 -29.18 16.89 14.67
CA LYS A 33 -30.10 15.75 14.60
C LYS A 33 -29.38 14.58 13.95
N ARG A 34 -28.81 13.68 14.73
CA ARG A 34 -28.29 12.39 14.23
C ARG A 34 -29.48 11.59 13.73
N ARG A 35 -29.66 11.52 12.43
CA ARG A 35 -30.64 10.60 11.81
C ARG A 35 -30.31 9.18 12.28
N SER A 36 -31.28 8.51 12.91
CA SER A 36 -31.15 7.12 13.38
C SER A 36 -30.66 6.24 12.23
N LYS A 37 -29.74 5.30 12.55
CA LYS A 37 -29.27 4.29 11.56
C LYS A 37 -30.46 3.50 10.97
N ILE A 38 -31.49 3.26 11.77
CA ILE A 38 -32.73 2.56 11.36
C ILE A 38 -33.53 3.41 10.38
N GLY A 39 -33.61 4.73 10.54
CA GLY A 39 -34.24 5.63 9.57
C GLY A 39 -33.54 5.62 8.21
N LYS A 40 -32.18 5.56 8.20
CA LYS A 40 -31.42 5.41 6.95
C LYS A 40 -31.64 4.08 6.25
N ILE A 41 -31.88 2.99 7.01
CA ILE A 41 -32.17 1.67 6.46
C ILE A 41 -33.60 1.64 5.89
N LYS A 42 -34.58 2.22 6.58
CA LYS A 42 -35.98 2.29 6.12
C LYS A 42 -36.13 3.12 4.83
N ASP A 43 -35.42 4.25 4.74
CA ASP A 43 -35.33 5.05 3.52
C ASP A 43 -34.61 4.30 2.37
N ASN A 44 -33.83 3.27 2.67
CA ASN A 44 -33.11 2.47 1.67
C ASN A 44 -33.92 1.26 1.15
N CYS A 45 -35.02 0.86 1.78
CA CYS A 45 -35.79 -0.33 1.38
C CYS A 45 -36.90 -0.08 0.34
N PHE A 46 -37.21 1.15 -0.06
CA PHE A 46 -38.20 1.43 -1.10
C PHE A 46 -37.58 1.34 -2.51
N CYS A 47 -37.98 0.34 -3.31
CA CYS A 47 -37.61 0.20 -4.73
C CYS A 47 -38.25 1.28 -5.60
N SER A 48 -37.56 2.44 -5.72
CA SER A 48 -37.93 3.47 -6.71
C SER A 48 -37.15 3.23 -8.03
N ARG A 49 -37.79 3.46 -9.20
CA ARG A 49 -37.16 3.37 -10.53
C ARG A 49 -35.84 4.16 -10.61
N THR A 50 -35.76 5.29 -9.93
CA THR A 50 -34.53 6.12 -9.83
C THR A 50 -33.40 5.45 -9.05
N ARG A 51 -33.72 4.56 -8.09
CA ARG A 51 -32.70 3.80 -7.35
C ARG A 51 -32.21 2.60 -8.14
N VAL A 52 -33.10 1.88 -8.80
CA VAL A 52 -32.72 0.78 -9.71
C VAL A 52 -31.75 1.33 -10.76
N TRP A 53 -32.06 2.48 -11.35
CA TRP A 53 -31.18 3.15 -12.30
C TRP A 53 -29.84 3.56 -11.69
N LYS A 54 -29.81 4.09 -10.46
CA LYS A 54 -28.58 4.40 -9.74
C LYS A 54 -27.73 3.15 -9.45
N VAL A 55 -28.34 2.05 -9.02
CA VAL A 55 -27.64 0.79 -8.80
C VAL A 55 -27.09 0.25 -10.11
N LEU A 56 -27.90 0.26 -11.18
CA LEU A 56 -27.48 -0.19 -12.51
C LEU A 56 -26.31 0.63 -13.04
N THR A 57 -26.37 1.95 -12.94
CA THR A 57 -25.27 2.85 -13.39
C THR A 57 -24.04 2.81 -12.48
N THR A 58 -24.16 2.29 -11.27
CA THR A 58 -23.01 2.02 -10.39
C THR A 58 -22.35 0.70 -10.73
N LEU A 59 -23.15 -0.35 -10.97
CA LEU A 59 -22.70 -1.68 -11.36
C LEU A 59 -22.14 -1.71 -12.80
N LEU A 60 -22.73 -0.94 -13.71
CA LEU A 60 -22.34 -0.81 -15.11
C LEU A 60 -21.90 0.63 -15.43
N PRO A 61 -20.68 1.03 -15.05
CA PRO A 61 -20.19 2.39 -15.27
C PRO A 61 -20.12 2.80 -16.75
N ILE A 62 -20.07 1.83 -17.67
CA ILE A 62 -20.09 2.07 -19.12
C ILE A 62 -21.28 2.94 -19.54
N ILE A 63 -22.43 2.82 -18.87
CA ILE A 63 -23.62 3.63 -19.15
C ILE A 63 -23.30 5.11 -18.96
N LYS A 64 -22.59 5.46 -17.87
CA LYS A 64 -22.17 6.86 -17.60
C LYS A 64 -21.13 7.36 -18.62
N PHE A 65 -20.28 6.46 -19.11
CA PHE A 65 -19.34 6.83 -20.18
C PHE A 65 -20.09 7.12 -21.48
N ILE A 66 -21.05 6.29 -21.87
CA ILE A 66 -21.85 6.47 -23.09
C ILE A 66 -22.69 7.76 -23.01
N GLU A 67 -23.37 8.02 -21.88
CA GLU A 67 -24.16 9.25 -21.67
C GLU A 67 -23.34 10.54 -21.83
N LYS A 68 -22.07 10.51 -21.41
CA LYS A 68 -21.15 11.66 -21.46
C LYS A 68 -20.26 11.66 -22.69
N TYR A 69 -20.39 10.68 -23.57
CA TYR A 69 -19.48 10.48 -24.70
C TYR A 69 -19.69 11.56 -25.77
N LYS A 70 -18.58 12.17 -26.17
CA LYS A 70 -18.59 13.20 -27.24
C LYS A 70 -17.81 12.70 -28.45
N THR A 71 -18.26 13.09 -29.64
CA THR A 71 -17.62 12.69 -30.93
C THR A 71 -16.10 12.91 -30.96
N PRO A 72 -15.50 13.99 -30.42
CA PRO A 72 -14.05 14.17 -30.41
C PRO A 72 -13.28 13.11 -29.59
N ASN A 73 -13.96 12.42 -28.65
CA ASN A 73 -13.32 11.40 -27.81
C ASN A 73 -13.07 10.10 -28.56
N ILE A 74 -13.81 9.83 -29.66
CA ILE A 74 -13.71 8.60 -30.46
C ILE A 74 -12.29 8.40 -30.99
N LEU A 75 -11.69 9.44 -31.54
CA LEU A 75 -10.35 9.35 -32.09
C LEU A 75 -9.30 9.08 -31.02
N GLY A 76 -9.43 9.71 -29.84
CA GLY A 76 -8.53 9.49 -28.71
C GLY A 76 -8.62 8.08 -28.14
N ASP A 77 -9.84 7.57 -27.95
CA ASP A 77 -10.06 6.20 -27.46
C ASP A 77 -9.64 5.16 -28.49
N PHE A 78 -9.88 5.39 -29.77
CA PHE A 78 -9.44 4.52 -30.87
C PHE A 78 -7.92 4.44 -30.95
N LEU A 79 -7.22 5.58 -30.98
CA LEU A 79 -5.75 5.62 -31.05
C LEU A 79 -5.09 5.02 -29.81
N SER A 80 -5.64 5.29 -28.63
CA SER A 80 -5.10 4.74 -27.38
C SER A 80 -5.30 3.22 -27.30
N GLY A 81 -6.46 2.70 -27.67
CA GLY A 81 -6.72 1.27 -27.75
C GLY A 81 -5.87 0.57 -28.82
N LEU A 82 -5.75 1.13 -30.00
CA LEU A 82 -4.88 0.61 -31.07
C LEU A 82 -3.42 0.53 -30.61
N THR A 83 -2.90 1.58 -30.01
CA THR A 83 -1.52 1.61 -29.50
C THR A 83 -1.30 0.61 -28.37
N ALA A 84 -2.29 0.46 -27.47
CA ALA A 84 -2.23 -0.52 -26.40
C ALA A 84 -2.19 -1.96 -26.96
N THR A 85 -2.87 -2.24 -28.07
CA THR A 85 -2.87 -3.55 -28.71
C THR A 85 -1.47 -4.01 -29.15
N PHE A 86 -0.65 -3.10 -29.63
CA PHE A 86 0.74 -3.40 -30.00
C PHE A 86 1.60 -3.89 -28.83
N LEU A 87 1.22 -3.54 -27.60
CA LEU A 87 1.84 -4.08 -26.39
C LEU A 87 1.14 -5.36 -25.91
N HIS A 88 -0.18 -5.46 -26.12
CA HIS A 88 -0.97 -6.61 -25.68
C HIS A 88 -0.53 -7.91 -26.37
N LEU A 89 -0.26 -7.86 -27.68
CA LEU A 89 0.08 -9.05 -28.44
C LEU A 89 1.36 -9.74 -27.96
N PRO A 90 2.54 -9.09 -27.98
CA PRO A 90 3.77 -9.75 -27.57
C PRO A 90 3.77 -10.10 -26.07
N GLN A 91 3.17 -9.25 -25.22
CA GLN A 91 3.02 -9.55 -23.81
C GLN A 91 2.07 -10.72 -23.57
N GLY A 92 0.98 -10.83 -24.31
CA GLY A 92 0.07 -11.96 -24.24
C GLY A 92 0.78 -13.27 -24.53
N LEU A 93 1.44 -13.37 -25.69
CA LEU A 93 2.22 -14.58 -26.09
C LEU A 93 3.28 -14.92 -25.03
N GLY A 94 4.11 -13.93 -24.64
CA GLY A 94 5.20 -14.14 -23.70
C GLY A 94 4.73 -14.53 -22.29
N PHE A 95 3.63 -13.94 -21.81
CA PHE A 95 3.09 -14.25 -20.47
C PHE A 95 2.31 -15.57 -20.45
N GLY A 96 1.74 -16.02 -21.59
CA GLY A 96 1.21 -17.37 -21.71
C GLY A 96 2.31 -18.42 -21.48
N ILE A 97 3.44 -18.28 -22.18
CA ILE A 97 4.63 -19.13 -22.00
C ILE A 97 5.22 -19.00 -20.59
N LEU A 98 5.22 -17.79 -20.00
CA LEU A 98 5.68 -17.57 -18.63
C LEU A 98 4.78 -18.28 -17.62
N ALA A 99 3.47 -18.35 -17.87
CA ALA A 99 2.52 -19.06 -17.01
C ALA A 99 2.64 -20.60 -17.13
N GLY A 100 3.49 -21.12 -18.00
CA GLY A 100 3.64 -22.54 -18.26
C GLY A 100 2.51 -23.13 -19.12
N LEU A 101 1.82 -22.27 -19.89
CA LEU A 101 0.71 -22.57 -20.77
C LEU A 101 1.09 -22.34 -22.24
N GLN A 102 0.23 -22.76 -23.16
CA GLN A 102 0.40 -22.41 -24.56
C GLN A 102 0.26 -20.90 -24.80
N PRO A 103 0.96 -20.32 -25.78
CA PRO A 103 0.92 -18.89 -26.09
C PRO A 103 -0.50 -18.34 -26.33
N ILE A 104 -1.36 -19.17 -26.92
CA ILE A 104 -2.77 -18.82 -27.21
C ILE A 104 -3.56 -18.48 -25.93
N ASN A 105 -3.30 -19.15 -24.80
CA ASN A 105 -3.93 -18.87 -23.52
C ASN A 105 -3.60 -17.45 -23.01
N GLY A 106 -2.40 -16.99 -23.33
CA GLY A 106 -1.99 -15.61 -23.08
C GLY A 106 -2.75 -14.59 -23.94
N LEU A 107 -3.06 -14.92 -25.19
CA LEU A 107 -3.91 -14.08 -26.05
C LEU A 107 -5.36 -14.06 -25.55
N TYR A 108 -5.91 -15.19 -25.13
CA TYR A 108 -7.24 -15.24 -24.52
C TYR A 108 -7.28 -14.37 -23.24
N THR A 109 -6.24 -14.44 -22.42
CA THR A 109 -6.11 -13.63 -21.19
C THR A 109 -5.91 -12.13 -21.47
N THR A 110 -5.53 -11.73 -22.68
CA THR A 110 -5.51 -10.32 -23.09
C THR A 110 -6.82 -9.88 -23.77
N PHE A 111 -7.65 -10.78 -24.24
CA PHE A 111 -8.89 -10.50 -24.95
C PHE A 111 -10.10 -10.39 -24.01
N PHE A 112 -10.46 -11.49 -23.34
CA PHE A 112 -11.68 -11.56 -22.55
C PHE A 112 -11.73 -10.57 -21.39
N PRO A 113 -10.69 -10.44 -20.54
CA PRO A 113 -10.75 -9.54 -19.39
C PRO A 113 -10.86 -8.07 -19.79
N VAL A 114 -10.21 -7.65 -20.86
CA VAL A 114 -10.29 -6.28 -21.37
C VAL A 114 -11.71 -5.92 -21.76
N LEU A 115 -12.40 -6.83 -22.47
CA LEU A 115 -13.79 -6.62 -22.88
C LEU A 115 -14.76 -6.66 -21.69
N ILE A 116 -14.56 -7.58 -20.74
CA ILE A 116 -15.42 -7.63 -19.55
C ILE A 116 -15.23 -6.39 -18.68
N TYR A 117 -13.96 -5.97 -18.46
CA TYR A 117 -13.64 -4.78 -17.70
C TYR A 117 -14.25 -3.51 -18.33
N MET A 118 -14.38 -3.43 -19.63
CA MET A 118 -15.02 -2.32 -20.32
C MET A 118 -16.42 -2.00 -19.79
N PHE A 119 -17.19 -3.02 -19.41
CA PHE A 119 -18.56 -2.84 -18.89
C PHE A 119 -18.58 -2.42 -17.42
N PHE A 120 -17.70 -2.97 -16.59
CA PHE A 120 -17.75 -2.86 -15.11
C PHE A 120 -16.73 -1.88 -14.54
N GLY A 121 -15.66 -1.54 -15.27
CA GLY A 121 -14.59 -0.66 -14.81
C GLY A 121 -14.97 0.81 -14.73
N THR A 122 -14.40 1.52 -13.76
CA THR A 122 -14.61 2.97 -13.58
C THR A 122 -13.45 3.81 -14.10
N SER A 123 -12.30 3.18 -14.40
CA SER A 123 -11.11 3.88 -14.90
C SER A 123 -10.91 3.70 -16.40
N PRO A 124 -10.89 4.78 -17.20
CA PRO A 124 -10.62 4.70 -18.65
C PRO A 124 -9.15 4.35 -18.98
N HIS A 125 -8.26 4.44 -18.01
CA HIS A 125 -6.82 4.26 -18.24
C HIS A 125 -6.29 2.88 -17.83
N VAL A 126 -7.08 2.09 -17.11
CA VAL A 126 -6.68 0.75 -16.67
C VAL A 126 -6.75 -0.22 -17.85
N SER A 127 -5.62 -0.85 -18.16
CA SER A 127 -5.54 -1.98 -19.11
C SER A 127 -5.49 -3.28 -18.31
N PHE A 128 -6.65 -3.86 -18.05
CA PHE A 128 -6.78 -5.11 -17.29
C PHE A 128 -6.59 -6.32 -18.22
N GLY A 129 -5.75 -7.29 -17.84
CA GLY A 129 -5.45 -8.45 -18.69
C GLY A 129 -4.22 -9.21 -18.20
N SER A 130 -3.50 -9.86 -19.12
CA SER A 130 -2.29 -10.61 -18.78
C SER A 130 -1.23 -9.72 -18.10
N ASN A 131 -0.60 -10.24 -17.04
CA ASN A 131 0.43 -9.55 -16.28
C ASN A 131 1.55 -10.52 -15.93
N ALA A 132 2.81 -10.07 -15.98
CA ALA A 132 3.98 -10.92 -15.77
C ALA A 132 4.04 -11.54 -14.38
N VAL A 133 3.67 -10.79 -13.32
CA VAL A 133 3.67 -11.29 -11.93
C VAL A 133 2.60 -12.37 -11.77
N MET A 134 1.39 -12.12 -12.29
CA MET A 134 0.30 -13.10 -12.25
C MET A 134 0.65 -14.36 -13.06
N ALA A 135 1.28 -14.21 -14.22
CA ALA A 135 1.76 -15.33 -15.03
C ALA A 135 2.79 -16.19 -14.27
N LEU A 136 3.76 -15.56 -13.59
CA LEU A 136 4.77 -16.27 -12.80
C LEU A 136 4.15 -17.04 -11.61
N LEU A 137 3.20 -16.45 -10.89
CA LEU A 137 2.49 -17.13 -9.81
C LEU A 137 1.62 -18.26 -10.34
N THR A 138 0.96 -18.06 -11.49
CA THR A 138 0.20 -19.11 -12.18
C THR A 138 1.09 -20.29 -12.57
N GLN A 139 2.31 -20.04 -13.06
CA GLN A 139 3.28 -21.08 -13.38
C GLN A 139 3.55 -22.02 -12.21
N THR A 140 3.71 -21.46 -11.01
CA THR A 140 3.95 -22.24 -9.78
C THR A 140 2.79 -23.18 -9.48
N VAL A 141 1.55 -22.69 -9.60
CA VAL A 141 0.32 -23.46 -9.35
C VAL A 141 0.11 -24.52 -10.41
N VAL A 142 0.18 -24.13 -11.68
CA VAL A 142 0.02 -25.02 -12.86
C VAL A 142 0.99 -26.17 -12.82
N LYS A 143 2.26 -25.89 -12.52
CA LYS A 143 3.29 -26.90 -12.41
C LYS A 143 3.02 -27.87 -11.26
N ARG A 144 2.69 -27.37 -10.07
CA ARG A 144 2.39 -28.21 -8.90
C ARG A 144 1.26 -29.21 -9.22
N GLU A 145 0.21 -28.78 -9.92
CA GLU A 145 -0.88 -29.66 -10.31
C GLU A 145 -0.49 -30.64 -11.43
N ALA A 146 0.34 -30.20 -12.38
CA ALA A 146 0.92 -31.07 -13.39
C ALA A 146 1.81 -32.17 -12.78
N ASP A 147 2.70 -31.81 -11.84
CA ASP A 147 3.58 -32.76 -11.13
C ASP A 147 2.76 -33.77 -10.31
N ARG A 148 1.66 -33.35 -9.66
CA ARG A 148 0.72 -34.24 -8.95
C ARG A 148 0.10 -35.26 -9.90
N TYR A 149 -0.36 -34.79 -11.04
CA TYR A 149 -0.96 -35.68 -12.04
C TYR A 149 0.03 -36.71 -12.57
N LEU A 150 1.26 -36.27 -12.90
CA LEU A 150 2.32 -37.18 -13.32
C LEU A 150 2.66 -38.19 -12.21
N GLY A 151 2.84 -37.74 -10.97
CA GLY A 151 3.11 -38.62 -9.83
C GLY A 151 2.03 -39.66 -9.56
N SER A 152 0.74 -39.31 -9.71
CA SER A 152 -0.36 -40.23 -9.51
C SER A 152 -0.51 -41.26 -10.64
N ASN A 153 -0.08 -40.93 -11.86
CA ASN A 153 -0.22 -41.80 -13.04
C ASN A 153 1.04 -42.55 -13.44
N THR A 154 2.19 -42.27 -12.79
CA THR A 154 3.48 -42.94 -13.12
C THR A 154 3.39 -44.45 -12.94
N LEU A 155 2.69 -44.95 -11.92
CA LEU A 155 2.44 -46.38 -11.69
C LEU A 155 1.55 -47.02 -12.80
N HIS A 156 0.54 -46.28 -13.27
CA HIS A 156 -0.35 -46.74 -14.36
C HIS A 156 0.38 -46.76 -15.71
N LEU A 157 1.32 -45.83 -15.94
CA LEU A 157 2.12 -45.73 -17.14
C LEU A 157 3.14 -46.83 -17.24
N ILE A 158 3.85 -47.16 -16.15
CA ILE A 158 4.83 -48.26 -16.12
C ILE A 158 4.12 -49.60 -16.45
N SER A 159 2.90 -49.80 -15.94
CA SER A 159 2.14 -51.01 -16.26
C SER A 159 1.66 -51.09 -17.71
N THR A 160 1.38 -49.92 -18.35
CA THR A 160 0.88 -49.87 -19.71
C THR A 160 2.03 -49.99 -20.75
N ILE A 161 3.22 -49.42 -20.43
CA ILE A 161 4.41 -49.51 -21.30
C ILE A 161 4.97 -50.94 -21.35
N ASN A 162 4.84 -51.71 -20.26
CA ASN A 162 5.30 -53.09 -20.18
C ASN A 162 4.42 -54.07 -21.00
N HIS A 163 3.29 -53.62 -21.55
CA HIS A 163 2.33 -54.48 -22.30
C HIS A 163 2.03 -54.02 -23.74
N SER A 164 2.72 -52.98 -24.27
CA SER A 164 2.39 -52.43 -25.59
C SER A 164 3.57 -52.55 -26.58
N ASP A 165 3.25 -53.07 -27.80
CA ASP A 165 4.11 -53.09 -28.97
C ASP A 165 4.54 -51.66 -29.42
N GLU A 166 5.72 -51.53 -30.04
CA GLU A 166 6.36 -50.25 -30.41
C GLU A 166 5.50 -49.31 -31.28
N SER A 167 4.46 -49.81 -31.95
CA SER A 167 3.53 -49.00 -32.76
C SER A 167 2.51 -48.17 -31.98
N THR A 168 2.26 -48.51 -30.71
CA THR A 168 1.31 -47.81 -29.82
C THR A 168 1.99 -46.72 -29.01
N GLY A 169 3.31 -46.65 -28.94
CA GLY A 169 4.06 -45.69 -28.11
C GLY A 169 3.84 -44.21 -28.50
N ASN A 170 3.76 -43.90 -29.80
CA ASN A 170 3.54 -42.54 -30.30
C ASN A 170 2.12 -42.03 -30.05
N SER A 171 1.10 -42.89 -30.06
CA SER A 171 -0.28 -42.48 -29.75
C SER A 171 -0.49 -42.26 -28.25
N SER A 172 0.13 -43.09 -27.40
CA SER A 172 0.06 -42.99 -25.95
C SER A 172 0.78 -41.76 -25.42
N SER A 173 1.95 -41.41 -25.97
CA SER A 173 2.69 -40.21 -25.59
C SER A 173 1.95 -38.91 -25.97
N ARG A 174 1.32 -38.88 -27.16
CA ARG A 174 0.50 -37.74 -27.61
C ARG A 174 -0.79 -37.57 -26.74
N TYR A 175 -1.42 -38.66 -26.35
CA TYR A 175 -2.59 -38.66 -25.47
C TYR A 175 -2.25 -38.12 -24.07
N LEU A 176 -1.10 -38.51 -23.53
CA LEU A 176 -0.58 -37.99 -22.27
C LEU A 176 -0.25 -36.50 -22.30
N GLN A 177 0.36 -36.07 -23.37
CA GLN A 177 0.70 -34.66 -23.57
C GLN A 177 -0.54 -33.78 -23.64
N ASN A 178 -1.57 -34.23 -24.37
CA ASN A 178 -2.85 -33.49 -24.45
C ASN A 178 -3.57 -33.45 -23.12
N ASN A 179 -3.61 -34.55 -22.37
CA ASN A 179 -4.23 -34.56 -21.02
C ASN A 179 -3.45 -33.66 -20.05
N LEU A 180 -2.12 -33.61 -20.10
CA LEU A 180 -1.29 -32.76 -19.30
C LEU A 180 -1.56 -31.27 -19.57
N GLU A 181 -1.71 -30.90 -20.85
CA GLU A 181 -2.06 -29.53 -21.26
C GLU A 181 -3.48 -29.14 -20.76
N ASP A 182 -4.47 -30.03 -20.85
CA ASP A 182 -5.81 -29.80 -20.36
C ASP A 182 -5.82 -29.60 -18.81
N ILE A 183 -5.00 -30.33 -18.07
CA ILE A 183 -4.84 -30.18 -16.63
C ILE A 183 -4.20 -28.85 -16.27
N LYS A 184 -3.13 -28.46 -16.98
CA LYS A 184 -2.48 -27.17 -16.80
C LYS A 184 -3.46 -26.02 -17.03
N VAL A 185 -4.21 -26.05 -18.11
CA VAL A 185 -5.23 -25.07 -18.45
C VAL A 185 -6.34 -25.08 -17.42
N GLY A 186 -6.84 -26.25 -17.01
CA GLY A 186 -7.86 -26.40 -15.96
C GLY A 186 -7.43 -25.78 -14.62
N ALA A 187 -6.18 -26.00 -14.21
CA ALA A 187 -5.63 -25.41 -13.00
C ALA A 187 -5.55 -23.87 -13.10
N ALA A 188 -5.11 -23.33 -14.23
CA ALA A 188 -5.05 -21.89 -14.47
C ALA A 188 -6.45 -21.24 -14.46
N MET A 189 -7.45 -21.90 -15.09
CA MET A 189 -8.85 -21.48 -15.08
C MET A 189 -9.41 -21.44 -13.66
N THR A 190 -9.14 -22.47 -12.85
CA THR A 190 -9.56 -22.54 -11.45
C THR A 190 -8.91 -21.44 -10.61
N ALA A 191 -7.61 -21.19 -10.81
CA ALA A 191 -6.93 -20.09 -10.14
C ALA A 191 -7.54 -18.73 -10.52
N SER A 192 -7.89 -18.51 -11.79
CA SER A 192 -8.56 -17.29 -12.25
C SER A 192 -9.95 -17.14 -11.60
N LEU A 193 -10.74 -18.23 -11.55
CA LEU A 193 -12.06 -18.23 -10.92
C LEU A 193 -11.98 -17.88 -9.43
N LEU A 194 -11.12 -18.56 -8.68
CA LEU A 194 -10.96 -18.33 -7.23
C LEU A 194 -10.45 -16.91 -6.94
N THR A 195 -9.43 -16.45 -7.66
CA THR A 195 -8.92 -15.08 -7.55
C THR A 195 -10.04 -14.07 -7.82
N GLY A 196 -10.84 -14.31 -8.85
CA GLY A 196 -11.99 -13.48 -9.19
C GLY A 196 -13.08 -13.46 -8.12
N LEU A 197 -13.41 -14.61 -7.54
CA LEU A 197 -14.39 -14.72 -6.45
C LEU A 197 -13.92 -13.96 -5.20
N ILE A 198 -12.63 -14.06 -4.85
CA ILE A 198 -12.05 -13.33 -3.73
C ILE A 198 -12.13 -11.82 -3.98
N LEU A 199 -11.72 -11.34 -5.15
CA LEU A 199 -11.76 -9.90 -5.50
C LEU A 199 -13.18 -9.36 -5.51
N ALA A 200 -14.13 -10.08 -6.12
CA ALA A 200 -15.55 -9.71 -6.13
C ALA A 200 -16.13 -9.68 -4.70
N GLY A 201 -15.80 -10.67 -3.88
CA GLY A 201 -16.18 -10.74 -2.48
C GLY A 201 -15.67 -9.54 -1.68
N LEU A 202 -14.39 -9.17 -1.85
CA LEU A 202 -13.81 -7.97 -1.22
C LEU A 202 -14.55 -6.70 -1.65
N GLY A 203 -14.90 -6.58 -2.93
CA GLY A 203 -15.67 -5.44 -3.46
C GLY A 203 -17.07 -5.34 -2.88
N ILE A 204 -17.82 -6.48 -2.84
CA ILE A 204 -19.17 -6.58 -2.28
C ILE A 204 -19.16 -6.27 -0.78
N CYS A 205 -18.19 -6.79 -0.03
CA CYS A 205 -17.99 -6.51 1.38
C CYS A 205 -17.46 -5.08 1.65
N ARG A 206 -17.24 -4.27 0.60
CA ARG A 206 -16.72 -2.90 0.68
C ARG A 206 -15.37 -2.79 1.37
N LEU A 207 -14.51 -3.77 1.15
CA LEU A 207 -13.16 -3.83 1.70
C LEU A 207 -12.12 -3.12 0.83
N GLY A 208 -12.53 -2.28 -0.12
CA GLY A 208 -11.63 -1.44 -0.94
C GLY A 208 -10.71 -0.53 -0.12
N PHE A 209 -11.06 -0.24 1.14
CA PHE A 209 -10.21 0.52 2.05
C PHE A 209 -8.91 -0.21 2.42
N LEU A 210 -8.81 -1.53 2.23
CA LEU A 210 -7.58 -2.32 2.50
C LEU A 210 -6.38 -1.79 1.71
N THR A 211 -6.61 -1.22 0.54
CA THR A 211 -5.56 -0.58 -0.27
C THR A 211 -4.82 0.55 0.44
N ARG A 212 -5.45 1.17 1.46
CA ARG A 212 -4.83 2.25 2.26
C ARG A 212 -3.75 1.74 3.21
N TYR A 213 -3.78 0.45 3.56
CA TYR A 213 -2.79 -0.17 4.44
C TYR A 213 -1.58 -0.73 3.66
N MET A 214 -1.65 -0.70 2.33
CA MET A 214 -0.54 -1.12 1.48
C MET A 214 0.35 0.09 1.20
N SER A 215 1.52 0.15 1.84
CA SER A 215 2.46 1.25 1.64
C SER A 215 3.06 1.23 0.23
N VAL A 216 3.40 2.39 -0.29
CA VAL A 216 4.09 2.52 -1.59
C VAL A 216 5.43 1.78 -1.57
N SER A 217 6.11 1.84 -0.43
CA SER A 217 7.40 1.18 -0.20
C SER A 217 7.29 -0.34 -0.24
N PHE A 218 6.21 -0.91 0.34
CA PHE A 218 5.90 -2.34 0.23
C PHE A 218 5.71 -2.75 -1.23
N ILE A 219 4.85 -2.03 -1.97
CA ILE A 219 4.57 -2.33 -3.39
C ILE A 219 5.86 -2.22 -4.22
N GLY A 220 6.69 -1.19 -3.98
CA GLY A 220 7.97 -1.01 -4.66
C GLY A 220 8.93 -2.16 -4.42
N GLY A 221 9.18 -2.54 -3.17
CA GLY A 221 10.05 -3.66 -2.83
C GLY A 221 9.58 -4.99 -3.43
N PHE A 222 8.27 -5.26 -3.34
CA PHE A 222 7.66 -6.46 -3.90
C PHE A 222 7.76 -6.52 -5.44
N THR A 223 7.40 -5.44 -6.12
CA THR A 223 7.42 -5.41 -7.60
C THR A 223 8.84 -5.48 -8.15
N THR A 224 9.83 -4.92 -7.45
CA THR A 224 11.24 -5.05 -7.82
C THR A 224 11.75 -6.48 -7.65
N ALA A 225 11.38 -7.15 -6.55
CA ALA A 225 11.70 -8.56 -6.34
C ALA A 225 11.04 -9.46 -7.39
N ALA A 226 9.76 -9.22 -7.69
CA ALA A 226 9.06 -9.94 -8.74
C ALA A 226 9.72 -9.73 -10.12
N ALA A 227 10.20 -8.52 -10.41
CA ALA A 227 10.94 -8.24 -11.63
C ALA A 227 12.25 -9.05 -11.74
N ILE A 228 12.96 -9.25 -10.61
CA ILE A 228 14.14 -10.13 -10.58
C ILE A 228 13.75 -11.57 -10.87
N HIS A 229 12.72 -12.09 -10.21
CA HIS A 229 12.24 -13.47 -10.46
C HIS A 229 11.82 -13.67 -11.91
N ILE A 230 11.09 -12.72 -12.50
CA ILE A 230 10.66 -12.77 -13.89
C ILE A 230 11.86 -12.71 -14.83
N ALA A 231 12.76 -11.74 -14.64
CA ALA A 231 13.96 -11.61 -15.45
C ALA A 231 14.83 -12.87 -15.37
N SER A 232 15.05 -13.40 -14.17
CA SER A 232 15.81 -14.64 -13.96
C SER A 232 15.18 -15.82 -14.67
N SER A 233 13.85 -15.96 -14.65
CA SER A 233 13.15 -17.05 -15.34
C SER A 233 13.26 -16.99 -16.88
N GLN A 234 13.62 -15.83 -17.45
CA GLN A 234 13.83 -15.67 -18.89
C GLN A 234 15.28 -15.99 -19.32
N VAL A 235 16.25 -15.92 -18.40
CA VAL A 235 17.67 -16.17 -18.74
C VAL A 235 17.87 -17.58 -19.35
N PRO A 236 17.34 -18.68 -18.79
CA PRO A 236 17.45 -20.00 -19.43
C PRO A 236 16.86 -20.03 -20.83
N LYS A 237 15.72 -19.36 -21.09
CA LYS A 237 15.06 -19.29 -22.38
C LYS A 237 15.87 -18.49 -23.41
N MET A 238 16.67 -17.51 -22.98
CA MET A 238 17.59 -16.78 -23.86
C MET A 238 18.82 -17.60 -24.23
N LEU A 239 19.16 -18.58 -23.41
CA LEU A 239 20.30 -19.48 -23.62
C LEU A 239 19.90 -20.81 -24.27
N GLY A 240 18.60 -21.04 -24.50
CA GLY A 240 18.08 -22.32 -25.00
C GLY A 240 18.18 -23.48 -24.01
N ILE A 241 18.56 -23.20 -22.75
CA ILE A 241 18.77 -24.23 -21.72
C ILE A 241 17.44 -24.57 -21.04
N VAL A 242 17.21 -25.86 -20.80
CA VAL A 242 16.10 -26.34 -20.02
C VAL A 242 16.58 -26.49 -18.58
N VAL A 243 16.04 -25.70 -17.65
CA VAL A 243 16.33 -25.76 -16.21
C VAL A 243 15.13 -26.34 -15.49
N SER A 244 15.40 -27.24 -14.55
CA SER A 244 14.37 -27.83 -13.69
C SER A 244 13.76 -26.74 -12.83
N PRO A 245 12.44 -26.70 -12.70
CA PRO A 245 11.82 -25.70 -11.87
C PRO A 245 12.01 -26.02 -10.40
N HIS A 246 12.64 -25.11 -9.70
CA HIS A 246 12.84 -25.18 -8.26
C HIS A 246 11.69 -24.48 -7.52
N SER A 247 11.39 -24.97 -6.31
CA SER A 247 10.40 -24.37 -5.39
C SER A 247 11.00 -24.14 -4.01
N GLY A 248 10.39 -23.23 -3.21
CA GLY A 248 10.78 -22.94 -1.84
C GLY A 248 11.99 -22.01 -1.71
N ALA A 249 12.50 -21.92 -0.50
CA ALA A 249 13.58 -20.98 -0.15
C ALA A 249 14.83 -21.17 -1.04
N GLY A 250 15.36 -20.06 -1.54
CA GLY A 250 16.56 -20.04 -2.36
C GLY A 250 16.37 -20.57 -3.79
N LYS A 251 15.12 -20.62 -4.30
CA LYS A 251 14.83 -21.14 -5.65
C LYS A 251 15.64 -20.43 -6.75
N LEU A 252 15.87 -19.13 -6.64
CA LEU A 252 16.71 -18.40 -7.60
C LEU A 252 18.16 -18.90 -7.59
N VAL A 253 18.71 -19.09 -6.40
CA VAL A 253 20.10 -19.55 -6.27
C VAL A 253 20.23 -20.96 -6.86
N LYS A 254 19.32 -21.87 -6.55
CA LYS A 254 19.30 -23.24 -7.12
C LYS A 254 19.18 -23.21 -8.63
N MET A 255 18.29 -22.36 -9.17
CA MET A 255 18.12 -22.20 -10.62
C MET A 255 19.41 -21.71 -11.30
N TYR A 256 20.11 -20.72 -10.71
CA TYR A 256 21.38 -20.26 -11.28
C TYR A 256 22.51 -21.29 -11.15
N ILE A 257 22.56 -22.06 -10.06
CA ILE A 257 23.52 -23.17 -9.94
C ILE A 257 23.30 -24.19 -11.05
N GLU A 258 22.06 -24.62 -11.29
CA GLU A 258 21.73 -25.57 -12.37
C GLU A 258 22.02 -24.96 -13.74
N LEU A 259 21.68 -23.68 -13.93
CA LEU A 259 21.96 -22.96 -15.18
C LEU A 259 23.47 -22.97 -15.52
N PHE A 260 24.32 -22.61 -14.55
CA PHE A 260 25.76 -22.58 -14.73
C PHE A 260 26.36 -23.97 -14.88
N SER A 261 25.80 -24.99 -14.22
CA SER A 261 26.22 -26.40 -14.43
C SER A 261 25.93 -26.90 -15.84
N ASN A 262 24.88 -26.37 -16.47
CA ASN A 262 24.44 -26.77 -17.79
C ASN A 262 24.81 -25.76 -18.90
N ILE A 263 25.73 -24.83 -18.62
CA ILE A 263 26.07 -23.73 -19.54
C ILE A 263 26.64 -24.24 -20.89
N GLU A 264 27.23 -25.40 -20.90
CA GLU A 264 27.77 -26.05 -22.11
C GLU A 264 26.67 -26.43 -23.11
N LEU A 265 25.43 -26.59 -22.65
CA LEU A 265 24.25 -26.88 -23.47
C LEU A 265 23.63 -25.62 -24.07
N ALA A 266 24.25 -24.46 -23.88
CA ALA A 266 23.68 -23.19 -24.37
C ALA A 266 23.71 -23.13 -25.92
N VAL A 267 22.58 -22.75 -26.49
CA VAL A 267 22.41 -22.49 -27.90
C VAL A 267 22.85 -21.07 -28.22
N ILE A 268 24.05 -20.93 -28.81
CA ILE A 268 24.64 -19.59 -29.08
C ILE A 268 23.72 -18.75 -29.98
N SER A 269 23.01 -19.37 -30.90
CA SER A 269 22.08 -18.70 -31.82
C SER A 269 20.94 -18.00 -31.06
N GLU A 270 20.36 -18.63 -30.01
CA GLU A 270 19.33 -18.05 -29.19
C GLU A 270 19.86 -16.83 -28.37
N LEU A 271 21.08 -16.96 -27.83
CA LEU A 271 21.72 -15.86 -27.10
C LEU A 271 21.95 -14.66 -28.02
N VAL A 272 22.46 -14.86 -29.22
CA VAL A 272 22.72 -13.80 -30.21
C VAL A 272 21.40 -13.08 -30.58
N ILE A 273 20.34 -13.83 -30.88
CA ILE A 273 19.00 -13.28 -31.16
C ILE A 273 18.51 -12.45 -29.99
N ALA A 274 18.62 -12.98 -28.77
CA ALA A 274 18.16 -12.28 -27.57
C ALA A 274 18.94 -10.98 -27.33
N VAL A 275 20.27 -11.00 -27.44
CA VAL A 275 21.12 -9.81 -27.24
C VAL A 275 20.82 -8.73 -28.28
N ILE A 276 20.72 -9.10 -29.56
CA ILE A 276 20.36 -8.18 -30.64
C ILE A 276 18.98 -7.54 -30.33
N THR A 277 18.02 -8.37 -29.95
CA THR A 277 16.67 -7.92 -29.60
C THR A 277 16.70 -6.91 -28.45
N ILE A 278 17.44 -7.20 -27.34
CA ILE A 278 17.57 -6.30 -26.22
C ILE A 278 18.18 -4.95 -26.63
N ILE A 279 19.25 -4.99 -27.45
CA ILE A 279 19.92 -3.76 -27.90
C ILE A 279 18.95 -2.91 -28.72
N ILE A 280 18.25 -3.49 -29.69
CA ILE A 280 17.27 -2.78 -30.54
C ILE A 280 16.17 -2.17 -29.67
N LEU A 281 15.59 -2.95 -28.77
CA LEU A 281 14.53 -2.48 -27.87
C LEU A 281 15.00 -1.34 -26.98
N LEU A 282 16.19 -1.45 -26.38
CA LEU A 282 16.74 -0.39 -25.49
C LEU A 282 17.06 0.89 -26.29
N ILE A 283 17.67 0.77 -27.45
CA ILE A 283 17.98 1.93 -28.33
C ILE A 283 16.69 2.67 -28.65
N VAL A 284 15.67 1.99 -29.17
CA VAL A 284 14.43 2.67 -29.57
C VAL A 284 13.64 3.20 -28.36
N LYS A 285 13.53 2.43 -27.26
CA LYS A 285 12.80 2.88 -26.06
C LYS A 285 13.47 4.07 -25.39
N ILE A 286 14.81 4.06 -25.26
CA ILE A 286 15.53 5.10 -24.53
C ILE A 286 15.86 6.30 -25.43
N LEU A 287 16.52 6.04 -26.58
CA LEU A 287 17.04 7.12 -27.43
C LEU A 287 15.96 7.75 -28.30
N ILE A 288 14.87 7.02 -28.62
CA ILE A 288 13.83 7.57 -29.48
C ILE A 288 12.58 7.88 -28.66
N ASN A 289 11.96 6.90 -28.01
CA ASN A 289 10.67 7.09 -27.35
C ASN A 289 10.77 7.98 -26.09
N GLU A 290 11.82 7.82 -25.24
CA GLU A 290 12.01 8.67 -24.06
C GLU A 290 12.52 10.06 -24.43
N LYS A 291 13.53 10.16 -25.31
CA LYS A 291 14.17 11.43 -25.69
C LYS A 291 13.26 12.36 -26.49
N TYR A 292 12.44 11.80 -27.39
CA TYR A 292 11.54 12.59 -28.26
C TYR A 292 10.08 12.52 -27.81
N LYS A 293 9.82 12.15 -26.57
CA LYS A 293 8.47 12.02 -26.00
C LYS A 293 7.58 13.27 -26.22
N ASP A 294 8.17 14.47 -26.10
CA ASP A 294 7.42 15.71 -26.27
C ASP A 294 7.15 16.08 -27.72
N ARG A 295 7.88 15.48 -28.66
CA ARG A 295 7.70 15.71 -30.11
C ARG A 295 6.81 14.68 -30.78
N MET A 296 6.78 13.45 -30.26
CA MET A 296 6.00 12.36 -30.83
C MET A 296 4.66 12.22 -30.15
N LYS A 297 3.57 12.32 -30.89
CA LYS A 297 2.20 12.08 -30.37
C LYS A 297 1.96 10.62 -29.98
N ILE A 298 2.59 9.68 -30.68
CA ILE A 298 2.46 8.24 -30.47
C ILE A 298 3.87 7.65 -30.39
N PRO A 299 4.22 6.87 -29.34
CA PRO A 299 5.50 6.19 -29.25
C PRO A 299 5.60 5.10 -30.32
N ILE A 300 6.80 4.86 -30.82
CA ILE A 300 7.05 3.77 -31.80
C ILE A 300 6.77 2.43 -31.10
N PRO A 301 5.88 1.58 -31.66
CA PRO A 301 5.54 0.28 -31.08
C PRO A 301 6.61 -0.75 -31.39
N ILE A 302 7.83 -0.52 -30.90
CA ILE A 302 9.00 -1.32 -31.25
C ILE A 302 8.84 -2.79 -30.86
N ASP A 303 8.14 -3.09 -29.74
CA ASP A 303 7.88 -4.46 -29.32
C ASP A 303 7.13 -5.24 -30.42
N PHE A 304 6.12 -4.64 -31.05
CA PHE A 304 5.35 -5.25 -32.13
C PHE A 304 6.18 -5.40 -33.41
N ILE A 305 6.96 -4.36 -33.74
CA ILE A 305 7.83 -4.37 -34.95
C ILE A 305 8.87 -5.50 -34.85
N VAL A 306 9.49 -5.67 -33.69
CA VAL A 306 10.49 -6.72 -33.45
C VAL A 306 9.88 -8.12 -33.58
N VAL A 307 8.63 -8.29 -33.07
CA VAL A 307 7.92 -9.58 -33.25
C VAL A 307 7.69 -9.88 -34.71
N ILE A 308 7.19 -8.94 -35.51
CA ILE A 308 6.94 -9.15 -36.95
C ILE A 308 8.25 -9.44 -37.67
N ILE A 309 9.27 -8.60 -37.51
CA ILE A 309 10.55 -8.78 -38.19
C ILE A 309 11.21 -10.11 -37.77
N GLY A 310 11.20 -10.40 -36.46
CA GLY A 310 11.76 -11.63 -35.92
C GLY A 310 11.07 -12.89 -36.47
N THR A 311 9.76 -12.88 -36.62
CA THR A 311 8.99 -13.96 -37.20
C THR A 311 9.34 -14.15 -38.68
N ILE A 312 9.37 -13.05 -39.46
CA ILE A 312 9.70 -13.11 -40.89
C ILE A 312 11.12 -13.64 -41.10
N VAL A 313 12.11 -13.11 -40.39
CA VAL A 313 13.51 -13.52 -40.48
C VAL A 313 13.67 -14.99 -40.07
N SER A 314 13.00 -15.44 -39.01
CA SER A 314 13.03 -16.82 -38.54
C SER A 314 12.39 -17.78 -39.52
N TYR A 315 11.25 -17.40 -40.14
CA TYR A 315 10.55 -18.20 -41.14
C TYR A 315 11.42 -18.42 -42.38
N PHE A 316 11.95 -17.35 -42.97
CA PHE A 316 12.81 -17.46 -44.17
C PHE A 316 14.18 -18.07 -43.88
N GLY A 317 14.74 -17.79 -42.72
CA GLY A 317 16.02 -18.34 -42.26
C GLY A 317 15.95 -19.78 -41.76
N LYS A 318 14.72 -20.34 -41.58
CA LYS A 318 14.47 -21.67 -41.03
C LYS A 318 15.27 -21.91 -39.75
N PHE A 319 15.11 -20.97 -38.76
CA PHE A 319 15.95 -20.94 -37.58
C PHE A 319 15.84 -22.19 -36.71
N GLU A 320 14.69 -22.84 -36.68
CA GLU A 320 14.49 -24.11 -36.01
C GLU A 320 15.40 -25.22 -36.59
N ASN A 321 15.40 -25.37 -37.90
CA ASN A 321 16.11 -26.46 -38.55
C ASN A 321 17.62 -26.21 -38.75
N ASN A 322 18.01 -24.93 -38.96
CA ASN A 322 19.39 -24.60 -39.31
C ASN A 322 20.24 -24.20 -38.09
N PHE A 323 19.59 -23.72 -37.00
CA PHE A 323 20.31 -23.14 -35.88
C PHE A 323 19.79 -23.66 -34.51
N ASP A 324 18.97 -24.68 -34.46
CA ASP A 324 18.37 -25.27 -33.24
C ASP A 324 17.67 -24.25 -32.32
N VAL A 325 17.11 -23.19 -32.92
CA VAL A 325 16.43 -22.14 -32.20
C VAL A 325 15.01 -22.57 -31.85
N LYS A 326 14.62 -22.51 -30.57
CA LYS A 326 13.26 -22.81 -30.14
C LYS A 326 12.31 -21.75 -30.65
N ILE A 327 11.30 -22.16 -31.40
CA ILE A 327 10.20 -21.32 -31.84
C ILE A 327 8.97 -21.50 -30.96
N VAL A 328 8.02 -20.58 -31.08
CA VAL A 328 6.74 -20.63 -30.31
C VAL A 328 5.97 -21.91 -30.66
N GLY A 329 6.07 -22.40 -31.86
CA GLY A 329 5.42 -23.62 -32.35
C GLY A 329 3.93 -23.40 -32.68
N ASP A 330 3.18 -24.47 -32.76
CA ASP A 330 1.78 -24.47 -33.18
C ASP A 330 0.89 -23.61 -32.31
N ILE A 331 0.24 -22.63 -32.92
CA ILE A 331 -0.75 -21.75 -32.27
C ILE A 331 -2.12 -22.12 -32.85
N PRO A 332 -2.93 -22.90 -32.12
CA PRO A 332 -4.24 -23.28 -32.61
C PRO A 332 -5.09 -22.02 -32.87
N SER A 333 -5.58 -21.89 -34.08
CA SER A 333 -6.47 -20.81 -34.49
C SER A 333 -7.90 -21.10 -34.03
N GLY A 334 -8.61 -20.05 -33.64
CA GLY A 334 -10.02 -20.14 -33.33
C GLY A 334 -10.41 -19.64 -31.92
N PHE A 335 -11.72 -19.52 -31.73
CA PHE A 335 -12.28 -19.05 -30.48
C PHE A 335 -12.38 -20.21 -29.48
N PRO A 336 -11.95 -20.03 -28.23
CA PRO A 336 -12.01 -21.12 -27.25
C PRO A 336 -13.46 -21.42 -26.90
N MET A 337 -13.85 -22.68 -26.90
CA MET A 337 -15.13 -23.07 -26.31
C MET A 337 -15.13 -22.87 -24.81
N PRO A 338 -16.23 -22.41 -24.24
CA PRO A 338 -16.32 -22.28 -22.79
C PRO A 338 -16.11 -23.65 -22.12
N LYS A 339 -15.14 -23.74 -21.23
CA LYS A 339 -14.86 -24.92 -20.39
C LYS A 339 -15.15 -24.60 -18.93
N VAL A 340 -15.59 -25.58 -18.16
CA VAL A 340 -15.76 -25.45 -16.73
C VAL A 340 -14.39 -25.59 -16.06
N PRO A 341 -13.98 -24.65 -15.15
CA PRO A 341 -12.76 -24.79 -14.39
C PRO A 341 -12.68 -26.10 -13.59
N ALA A 342 -11.48 -26.62 -13.38
CA ALA A 342 -11.24 -27.88 -12.66
C ALA A 342 -11.43 -27.71 -11.13
N LEU A 343 -12.67 -27.60 -10.66
CA LEU A 343 -12.99 -27.27 -9.27
C LEU A 343 -12.43 -28.25 -8.23
N HIS A 344 -12.11 -29.50 -8.62
CA HIS A 344 -11.49 -30.49 -7.72
C HIS A 344 -10.10 -30.05 -7.23
N THR A 345 -9.39 -29.19 -7.97
CA THR A 345 -8.10 -28.65 -7.57
C THR A 345 -8.21 -27.40 -6.69
N ALA A 346 -9.42 -26.87 -6.49
CA ALA A 346 -9.63 -25.61 -5.79
C ALA A 346 -9.05 -25.58 -4.37
N SER A 347 -9.26 -26.66 -3.60
CA SER A 347 -8.82 -26.74 -2.20
C SER A 347 -7.30 -26.61 -2.02
N THR A 348 -6.53 -27.05 -3.01
CA THR A 348 -5.06 -27.09 -2.95
C THR A 348 -4.40 -25.77 -3.32
N MET A 349 -5.15 -24.85 -3.97
CA MET A 349 -4.63 -23.58 -4.48
C MET A 349 -5.30 -22.33 -3.87
N ILE A 350 -6.18 -22.49 -2.87
CA ILE A 350 -6.89 -21.35 -2.24
C ILE A 350 -5.89 -20.29 -1.73
N MET A 351 -4.81 -20.72 -1.06
CA MET A 351 -3.84 -19.78 -0.49
C MET A 351 -3.10 -19.00 -1.58
N ASP A 352 -2.69 -19.68 -2.64
CA ASP A 352 -2.06 -19.03 -3.80
C ASP A 352 -3.01 -18.01 -4.43
N CYS A 353 -4.30 -18.35 -4.54
CA CYS A 353 -5.33 -17.47 -5.07
C CYS A 353 -5.59 -16.25 -4.19
N VAL A 354 -5.50 -16.39 -2.85
CA VAL A 354 -5.56 -15.24 -1.92
C VAL A 354 -4.38 -14.29 -2.18
N VAL A 355 -3.17 -14.83 -2.31
CA VAL A 355 -1.97 -14.04 -2.64
C VAL A 355 -2.15 -13.33 -3.98
N MET A 356 -2.59 -14.05 -5.03
CA MET A 356 -2.86 -13.46 -6.35
C MET A 356 -3.93 -12.37 -6.29
N ALA A 357 -5.00 -12.55 -5.50
CA ALA A 357 -6.04 -11.55 -5.34
C ALA A 357 -5.53 -10.28 -4.65
N ILE A 358 -4.74 -10.42 -3.58
CA ILE A 358 -4.14 -9.29 -2.86
C ILE A 358 -3.18 -8.52 -3.78
N LEU A 359 -2.38 -9.22 -4.57
CA LEU A 359 -1.46 -8.60 -5.52
C LEU A 359 -2.17 -7.91 -6.67
N SER A 360 -3.16 -8.57 -7.27
CA SER A 360 -3.99 -7.98 -8.33
C SER A 360 -4.67 -6.70 -7.82
N LEU A 361 -5.24 -6.72 -6.61
CA LEU A 361 -5.80 -5.57 -5.94
C LEU A 361 -4.76 -4.45 -5.77
N ALA A 362 -3.60 -4.77 -5.18
CA ALA A 362 -2.56 -3.79 -4.89
C ALA A 362 -2.04 -3.08 -6.14
N MET A 363 -1.65 -3.87 -7.15
CA MET A 363 -1.07 -3.34 -8.39
C MET A 363 -2.11 -2.56 -9.20
N THR A 364 -3.31 -3.10 -9.35
CA THR A 364 -4.32 -2.54 -10.24
C THR A 364 -4.93 -1.26 -9.66
N ILE A 365 -5.33 -1.26 -8.38
CA ILE A 365 -5.90 -0.04 -7.75
C ILE A 365 -4.86 1.06 -7.61
N SER A 366 -3.60 0.72 -7.31
CA SER A 366 -2.54 1.73 -7.22
C SER A 366 -2.33 2.45 -8.56
N LEU A 367 -2.28 1.71 -9.67
CA LEU A 367 -2.18 2.28 -11.01
C LEU A 367 -3.45 3.05 -11.41
N ALA A 368 -4.63 2.54 -11.08
CA ALA A 368 -5.88 3.21 -11.31
C ALA A 368 -5.94 4.57 -10.60
N LYS A 369 -5.56 4.61 -9.31
CA LYS A 369 -5.49 5.86 -8.53
C LYS A 369 -4.43 6.83 -9.04
N LEU A 370 -3.26 6.33 -9.44
CA LEU A 370 -2.19 7.15 -9.99
C LEU A 370 -2.64 7.86 -11.27
N THR A 371 -3.25 7.12 -12.20
CA THR A 371 -3.76 7.68 -13.46
C THR A 371 -4.98 8.56 -13.24
N ALA A 372 -5.89 8.19 -12.33
CA ALA A 372 -7.04 9.00 -11.96
C ALA A 372 -6.62 10.37 -11.39
N LYS A 373 -5.61 10.39 -10.51
CA LYS A 373 -5.05 11.64 -9.97
C LYS A 373 -4.42 12.51 -11.05
N LYS A 374 -3.69 11.91 -12.00
CA LYS A 374 -3.06 12.61 -13.12
C LYS A 374 -4.09 13.31 -14.01
N HIS A 375 -5.25 12.69 -14.21
CA HIS A 375 -6.31 13.20 -15.10
C HIS A 375 -7.49 13.86 -14.38
N GLY A 376 -7.43 14.03 -13.05
CA GLY A 376 -8.48 14.67 -12.26
C GLY A 376 -9.80 13.88 -12.23
N ILE A 377 -9.74 12.55 -12.34
CA ILE A 377 -10.90 11.65 -12.35
C ILE A 377 -11.02 10.97 -10.99
N SER A 378 -12.26 10.77 -10.51
CA SER A 378 -12.54 9.97 -9.31
C SER A 378 -12.90 8.54 -9.71
N ILE A 379 -12.33 7.56 -9.02
CA ILE A 379 -12.62 6.14 -9.15
C ILE A 379 -13.27 5.62 -7.86
N ASP A 380 -14.08 4.57 -7.97
CA ASP A 380 -14.66 3.87 -6.81
C ASP A 380 -13.90 2.57 -6.57
N ASP A 381 -13.15 2.52 -5.45
CA ASP A 381 -12.31 1.36 -5.09
C ASP A 381 -13.12 0.05 -5.02
N ASN A 382 -14.36 0.08 -4.51
CA ASN A 382 -15.18 -1.12 -4.38
C ASN A 382 -15.73 -1.58 -5.71
N GLN A 383 -16.15 -0.64 -6.57
CA GLN A 383 -16.60 -0.96 -7.92
C GLN A 383 -15.45 -1.49 -8.79
N GLU A 384 -14.25 -0.96 -8.64
CA GLU A 384 -13.07 -1.49 -9.30
C GLU A 384 -12.79 -2.95 -8.89
N LEU A 385 -12.86 -3.27 -7.59
CA LEU A 385 -12.70 -4.65 -7.11
C LEU A 385 -13.75 -5.60 -7.69
N ILE A 386 -15.00 -5.16 -7.79
CA ILE A 386 -16.07 -5.92 -8.44
C ILE A 386 -15.74 -6.13 -9.92
N ALA A 387 -15.26 -5.10 -10.61
CA ALA A 387 -14.89 -5.18 -12.02
C ALA A 387 -13.73 -6.17 -12.26
N TYR A 388 -12.68 -6.12 -11.44
CA TYR A 388 -11.56 -7.07 -11.51
C TYR A 388 -12.01 -8.50 -11.20
N GLY A 389 -12.88 -8.65 -10.18
CA GLY A 389 -13.46 -9.95 -9.82
C GLY A 389 -14.29 -10.54 -10.95
N ILE A 390 -15.24 -9.79 -11.48
CA ILE A 390 -16.10 -10.26 -12.59
C ILE A 390 -15.27 -10.55 -13.85
N SER A 391 -14.23 -9.75 -14.13
CA SER A 391 -13.35 -9.99 -15.28
C SER A 391 -12.58 -11.30 -15.13
N ASN A 392 -12.05 -11.62 -13.94
CA ASN A 392 -11.39 -12.89 -13.66
C ASN A 392 -12.38 -14.06 -13.70
N ILE A 393 -13.57 -13.92 -13.10
CA ILE A 393 -14.61 -14.97 -13.12
C ILE A 393 -15.08 -15.24 -14.56
N GLY A 394 -15.43 -14.19 -15.31
CA GLY A 394 -15.97 -14.35 -16.66
C GLY A 394 -14.94 -14.95 -17.63
N SER A 395 -13.69 -14.49 -17.55
CA SER A 395 -12.62 -15.00 -18.41
C SER A 395 -12.13 -16.41 -18.03
N SER A 396 -12.35 -16.85 -16.78
CA SER A 396 -11.94 -18.19 -16.33
C SER A 396 -12.56 -19.31 -17.13
N PHE A 397 -13.74 -19.11 -17.72
CA PHE A 397 -14.40 -20.09 -18.58
C PHE A 397 -13.79 -20.19 -20.00
N PHE A 398 -12.89 -19.28 -20.36
CA PHE A 398 -12.29 -19.18 -21.70
C PHE A 398 -10.77 -19.42 -21.68
N SER A 399 -10.33 -20.39 -20.93
CA SER A 399 -8.93 -20.82 -20.85
C SER A 399 -7.94 -19.72 -20.46
N CYS A 400 -8.39 -18.77 -19.63
CA CYS A 400 -7.59 -17.67 -19.14
C CYS A 400 -7.01 -17.97 -17.75
N PHE A 401 -5.81 -17.45 -17.50
CA PHE A 401 -5.18 -17.45 -16.17
C PHE A 401 -5.46 -16.14 -15.41
N PRO A 402 -5.19 -16.05 -14.09
CA PRO A 402 -5.43 -14.86 -13.29
C PRO A 402 -4.82 -13.59 -13.88
N GLN A 403 -5.57 -12.47 -13.79
CA GLN A 403 -5.23 -11.22 -14.45
C GLN A 403 -4.98 -10.08 -13.46
N ALA A 404 -4.22 -9.09 -13.93
CA ALA A 404 -4.02 -7.82 -13.27
C ALA A 404 -3.68 -6.74 -14.32
N THR A 405 -3.54 -5.50 -13.87
CA THR A 405 -3.14 -4.40 -14.73
C THR A 405 -1.65 -4.44 -15.01
N ALA A 406 -1.27 -4.25 -16.26
CA ALA A 406 0.13 -4.08 -16.65
C ALA A 406 0.51 -2.59 -16.74
N PRO A 407 1.54 -2.13 -15.99
CA PRO A 407 1.95 -0.74 -15.96
C PRO A 407 2.25 -0.12 -17.33
N PRO A 408 2.99 -0.78 -18.26
CA PRO A 408 3.31 -0.19 -19.57
C PRO A 408 2.06 0.16 -20.38
N ARG A 409 1.08 -0.75 -20.43
CA ARG A 409 -0.16 -0.55 -21.17
C ARG A 409 -1.01 0.57 -20.58
N THR A 410 -1.15 0.58 -19.26
CA THR A 410 -1.88 1.63 -18.52
C THR A 410 -1.25 3.01 -18.73
N MET A 411 0.08 3.10 -18.77
CA MET A 411 0.76 4.37 -19.02
C MET A 411 0.55 4.84 -20.47
N VAL A 412 0.49 3.95 -21.45
CA VAL A 412 0.16 4.29 -22.84
C VAL A 412 -1.25 4.85 -22.93
N LEU A 413 -2.26 4.17 -22.36
CA LEU A 413 -3.64 4.70 -22.31
C LEU A 413 -3.72 6.06 -21.63
N SER A 414 -3.00 6.24 -20.52
CA SER A 414 -2.93 7.50 -19.80
C SER A 414 -2.24 8.61 -20.58
N ASN A 415 -1.13 8.33 -21.25
CA ASN A 415 -0.37 9.33 -22.01
C ASN A 415 -1.09 9.79 -23.29
N LEU A 416 -1.81 8.88 -23.95
CA LEU A 416 -2.63 9.19 -25.10
C LEU A 416 -3.98 9.79 -24.74
N GLY A 417 -4.29 9.85 -23.44
CA GLY A 417 -5.45 10.57 -22.91
C GLY A 417 -6.79 9.89 -23.20
N ALA A 418 -6.86 8.56 -23.08
CA ALA A 418 -8.09 7.80 -23.15
C ALA A 418 -9.19 8.45 -22.28
N LYS A 419 -10.41 8.56 -22.80
CA LYS A 419 -11.52 9.25 -22.14
C LYS A 419 -12.59 8.31 -21.59
N SER A 420 -12.67 7.10 -22.12
CA SER A 420 -13.64 6.09 -21.69
C SER A 420 -13.04 4.68 -21.75
N THR A 421 -13.73 3.74 -21.12
CA THR A 421 -13.38 2.30 -21.22
C THR A 421 -13.66 1.71 -22.60
N LEU A 422 -14.30 2.49 -23.52
CA LEU A 422 -14.55 2.07 -24.91
C LEU A 422 -13.27 1.91 -25.75
N ASN A 423 -12.12 2.41 -25.25
CA ASN A 423 -10.82 2.12 -25.84
C ASN A 423 -10.49 0.61 -25.90
N ALA A 424 -11.20 -0.22 -25.13
CA ALA A 424 -11.13 -1.67 -25.19
C ALA A 424 -11.68 -2.28 -26.51
N ILE A 425 -12.57 -1.56 -27.22
CA ILE A 425 -13.17 -2.06 -28.48
C ILE A 425 -12.12 -2.25 -29.57
N PRO A 426 -11.32 -1.24 -29.96
CA PRO A 426 -10.30 -1.43 -30.99
C PRO A 426 -9.25 -2.47 -30.54
N THR A 427 -8.89 -2.50 -29.23
CA THR A 427 -8.01 -3.52 -28.70
C THR A 427 -8.58 -4.92 -28.87
N GLY A 428 -9.84 -5.12 -28.47
CA GLY A 428 -10.52 -6.42 -28.60
C GLY A 428 -10.68 -6.87 -30.04
N LEU A 429 -11.08 -5.98 -30.95
CA LEU A 429 -11.27 -6.32 -32.37
C LEU A 429 -9.96 -6.79 -33.01
N ILE A 430 -8.83 -6.13 -32.76
CA ILE A 430 -7.57 -6.52 -33.37
C ILE A 430 -7.05 -7.83 -32.74
N ILE A 431 -7.15 -8.00 -31.43
CA ILE A 431 -6.75 -9.25 -30.77
C ILE A 431 -7.63 -10.40 -31.24
N LEU A 432 -8.94 -10.19 -31.45
CA LEU A 432 -9.84 -11.19 -32.01
C LEU A 432 -9.39 -11.60 -33.41
N LEU A 433 -9.04 -10.65 -34.29
CA LEU A 433 -8.56 -10.92 -35.64
C LEU A 433 -7.25 -11.71 -35.60
N ILE A 434 -6.39 -11.45 -34.64
CA ILE A 434 -5.15 -12.23 -34.43
C ILE A 434 -5.49 -13.65 -33.98
N ILE A 435 -6.39 -13.84 -33.03
CA ILE A 435 -6.80 -15.18 -32.56
C ILE A 435 -7.42 -16.01 -33.67
N LEU A 436 -8.22 -15.39 -34.54
CA LEU A 436 -8.94 -16.15 -35.61
C LEU A 436 -8.06 -16.52 -36.81
N TRP A 437 -7.16 -15.60 -37.22
CA TRP A 437 -6.47 -15.77 -38.50
C TRP A 437 -4.95 -15.54 -38.45
N ILE A 438 -4.50 -14.52 -37.70
CA ILE A 438 -3.11 -14.06 -37.78
C ILE A 438 -2.20 -14.84 -36.81
N GLY A 439 -2.77 -15.55 -35.85
CA GLY A 439 -2.01 -16.24 -34.77
C GLY A 439 -0.99 -17.23 -35.35
N THR A 440 -1.36 -17.97 -36.38
CA THR A 440 -0.51 -18.95 -37.05
C THR A 440 0.74 -18.33 -37.68
N LEU A 441 0.70 -17.05 -38.07
CA LEU A 441 1.89 -16.37 -38.60
C LEU A 441 3.01 -16.24 -37.57
N PHE A 442 2.70 -16.30 -36.29
CA PHE A 442 3.68 -16.17 -35.18
C PHE A 442 4.26 -17.50 -34.71
N GLU A 443 3.90 -18.62 -35.35
CA GLU A 443 4.44 -19.94 -34.98
C GLU A 443 5.96 -20.01 -35.11
N SER A 444 6.52 -19.37 -36.13
CA SER A 444 7.97 -19.32 -36.37
C SER A 444 8.71 -18.29 -35.51
N LEU A 445 8.03 -17.61 -34.57
CA LEU A 445 8.66 -16.61 -33.72
C LEU A 445 9.62 -17.26 -32.72
N PRO A 446 10.91 -16.86 -32.66
CA PRO A 446 11.86 -17.35 -31.64
C PRO A 446 11.43 -17.00 -30.20
N VAL A 447 11.44 -18.00 -29.32
CA VAL A 447 11.14 -17.81 -27.90
C VAL A 447 12.12 -16.84 -27.23
N ALA A 448 13.37 -16.83 -27.70
CA ALA A 448 14.41 -15.90 -27.24
C ALA A 448 14.03 -14.42 -27.43
N ILE A 449 13.29 -14.06 -28.49
CA ILE A 449 12.77 -12.70 -28.69
C ILE A 449 11.77 -12.34 -27.63
N LEU A 450 10.81 -13.23 -27.33
CA LEU A 450 9.82 -12.98 -26.27
C LEU A 450 10.47 -12.85 -24.89
N ALA A 451 11.47 -13.70 -24.59
CA ALA A 451 12.24 -13.64 -23.36
C ALA A 451 12.98 -12.30 -23.21
N ALA A 452 13.65 -11.85 -24.26
CA ALA A 452 14.33 -10.56 -24.33
C ALA A 452 13.37 -9.38 -24.10
N MET A 453 12.19 -9.42 -24.70
CA MET A 453 11.16 -8.40 -24.53
C MET A 453 10.63 -8.34 -23.09
N ILE A 454 10.43 -9.49 -22.45
CA ILE A 454 10.01 -9.56 -21.05
C ILE A 454 11.08 -8.93 -20.13
N ILE A 455 12.36 -9.23 -20.34
CA ILE A 455 13.47 -8.63 -19.57
C ILE A 455 13.49 -7.11 -19.74
N VAL A 456 13.40 -6.60 -20.96
CA VAL A 456 13.37 -5.16 -21.23
C VAL A 456 12.13 -4.50 -20.61
N ALA A 457 10.99 -5.18 -20.57
CA ALA A 457 9.79 -4.68 -19.90
C ALA A 457 9.96 -4.52 -18.37
N MET A 458 10.83 -5.35 -17.75
CA MET A 458 11.11 -5.26 -16.31
C MET A 458 12.05 -4.10 -15.93
N LYS A 459 12.70 -3.44 -16.89
CA LYS A 459 13.65 -2.33 -16.66
C LYS A 459 13.11 -1.31 -15.66
N ASN A 460 11.90 -0.81 -15.86
CA ASN A 460 11.33 0.24 -15.02
C ASN A 460 11.07 -0.22 -13.57
N LEU A 461 10.78 -1.49 -13.37
CA LEU A 461 10.60 -2.07 -12.03
C LEU A 461 11.95 -2.24 -11.35
N LEU A 462 12.98 -2.64 -12.09
CA LEU A 462 14.35 -2.74 -11.57
C LEU A 462 14.96 -1.37 -11.25
N MET A 463 14.62 -0.33 -12.00
CA MET A 463 15.08 1.04 -11.71
C MET A 463 14.61 1.58 -10.35
N GLN A 464 13.61 0.97 -9.72
CA GLN A 464 13.15 1.33 -8.37
C GLN A 464 14.22 1.13 -7.28
N PHE A 465 15.30 0.39 -7.55
CA PHE A 465 16.48 0.39 -6.68
C PHE A 465 17.06 1.79 -6.45
N GLY A 466 16.93 2.67 -7.42
CA GLY A 466 17.35 4.08 -7.32
C GLY A 466 16.53 4.90 -6.31
N ASP A 467 15.35 4.41 -5.89
CA ASP A 467 14.52 5.09 -4.90
C ASP A 467 14.99 4.86 -3.45
N ILE A 468 15.82 3.84 -3.19
CA ILE A 468 16.29 3.47 -1.83
C ILE A 468 16.97 4.65 -1.10
N PRO A 469 17.95 5.37 -1.70
CA PRO A 469 18.59 6.51 -1.04
C PRO A 469 17.61 7.63 -0.71
N ARG A 470 16.62 7.84 -1.59
CA ARG A 470 15.56 8.83 -1.39
C ARG A 470 14.64 8.43 -0.24
N LEU A 471 14.19 7.16 -0.18
CA LEU A 471 13.37 6.62 0.89
C LEU A 471 14.07 6.75 2.25
N TRP A 472 15.37 6.42 2.32
CA TRP A 472 16.16 6.54 3.54
C TRP A 472 16.23 7.96 4.09
N ARG A 473 16.30 8.96 3.20
CA ARG A 473 16.32 10.38 3.59
C ARG A 473 14.96 10.90 4.06
N ILE A 474 13.88 10.39 3.46
CA ILE A 474 12.50 10.83 3.78
C ILE A 474 12.01 10.13 5.05
N ASN A 475 12.03 8.81 5.06
CA ASN A 475 11.53 8.01 6.17
C ASN A 475 12.26 6.66 6.24
N LYS A 476 12.99 6.43 7.33
CA LYS A 476 13.73 5.18 7.54
C LYS A 476 12.81 3.96 7.61
N PHE A 477 11.60 4.10 8.16
CA PHE A 477 10.64 3.00 8.22
C PHE A 477 10.20 2.54 6.83
N ASP A 478 9.95 3.48 5.92
CA ASP A 478 9.59 3.15 4.54
C ASP A 478 10.72 2.41 3.83
N CYS A 479 11.96 2.82 4.04
CA CYS A 479 13.13 2.13 3.50
C CYS A 479 13.26 0.71 4.06
N ILE A 480 13.06 0.52 5.38
CA ILE A 480 13.12 -0.80 6.02
C ILE A 480 12.01 -1.72 5.48
N ILE A 481 10.79 -1.23 5.32
CA ILE A 481 9.68 -1.99 4.71
C ILE A 481 10.07 -2.44 3.31
N TRP A 482 10.62 -1.54 2.48
CA TRP A 482 11.06 -1.85 1.13
C TRP A 482 12.13 -2.95 1.13
N LEU A 483 13.18 -2.80 1.96
CA LEU A 483 14.29 -3.75 2.06
C LEU A 483 13.85 -5.13 2.56
N ILE A 484 13.02 -5.19 3.60
CA ILE A 484 12.52 -6.46 4.14
C ILE A 484 11.64 -7.16 3.11
N THR A 485 10.69 -6.44 2.52
CA THR A 485 9.82 -7.01 1.48
C THR A 485 10.63 -7.55 0.32
N PHE A 486 11.59 -6.78 -0.17
CA PHE A 486 12.47 -7.16 -1.25
C PHE A 486 13.31 -8.39 -0.91
N SER A 487 14.00 -8.36 0.23
CA SER A 487 14.91 -9.44 0.64
C SER A 487 14.17 -10.77 0.87
N VAL A 488 13.03 -10.74 1.56
CA VAL A 488 12.23 -11.95 1.79
C VAL A 488 11.66 -12.49 0.47
N SER A 489 11.17 -11.60 -0.41
CA SER A 489 10.65 -12.01 -1.73
C SER A 489 11.73 -12.67 -2.60
N VAL A 490 12.96 -12.16 -2.59
CA VAL A 490 14.05 -12.70 -3.42
C VAL A 490 14.67 -13.96 -2.83
N LEU A 491 14.89 -13.98 -1.52
CA LEU A 491 15.63 -15.07 -0.85
C LEU A 491 14.73 -16.27 -0.51
N VAL A 492 13.47 -16.03 -0.16
CA VAL A 492 12.55 -17.11 0.24
C VAL A 492 11.59 -17.42 -0.92
N ASP A 493 10.53 -16.63 -1.06
CA ASP A 493 9.62 -16.66 -2.21
C ASP A 493 8.72 -15.40 -2.20
N LEU A 494 8.05 -15.13 -3.32
CA LEU A 494 7.14 -13.99 -3.49
C LEU A 494 6.00 -13.99 -2.47
N ASP A 495 5.43 -15.16 -2.17
CA ASP A 495 4.32 -15.30 -1.22
C ASP A 495 4.71 -14.87 0.19
N TYR A 496 5.87 -15.33 0.67
CA TYR A 496 6.41 -14.93 1.98
C TYR A 496 6.80 -13.46 2.02
N GLY A 497 7.35 -12.94 0.90
CA GLY A 497 7.66 -11.53 0.75
C GLY A 497 6.44 -10.62 0.85
N LEU A 498 5.31 -11.04 0.26
CA LEU A 498 4.04 -10.36 0.38
C LEU A 498 3.57 -10.29 1.85
N MET A 499 3.57 -11.44 2.54
CA MET A 499 3.14 -11.52 3.94
C MET A 499 4.04 -10.68 4.85
N ALA A 500 5.36 -10.78 4.68
CA ALA A 500 6.33 -9.99 5.42
C ALA A 500 6.12 -8.49 5.18
N GLY A 501 5.98 -8.06 3.93
CA GLY A 501 5.81 -6.65 3.57
C GLY A 501 4.54 -6.02 4.15
N ILE A 502 3.41 -6.72 4.09
CA ILE A 502 2.15 -6.26 4.71
C ILE A 502 2.31 -6.23 6.23
N GLY A 503 2.86 -7.28 6.83
CA GLY A 503 3.08 -7.37 8.28
C GLY A 503 3.95 -6.23 8.79
N PHE A 504 5.10 -5.96 8.14
CA PHE A 504 5.97 -4.85 8.49
C PHE A 504 5.36 -3.47 8.20
N SER A 505 4.52 -3.33 7.18
CA SER A 505 3.79 -2.08 6.94
C SER A 505 2.84 -1.75 8.09
N ILE A 506 2.10 -2.73 8.59
CA ILE A 506 1.21 -2.56 9.76
C ILE A 506 2.04 -2.32 11.03
N LEU A 507 3.08 -3.13 11.24
CA LEU A 507 3.98 -3.00 12.41
C LEU A 507 4.65 -1.62 12.46
N SER A 508 5.05 -1.06 11.32
CA SER A 508 5.65 0.27 11.25
C SER A 508 4.71 1.38 11.76
N ILE A 509 3.41 1.28 11.46
CA ILE A 509 2.40 2.22 11.97
C ILE A 509 2.30 2.11 13.50
N VAL A 510 2.30 0.90 14.03
CA VAL A 510 2.25 0.66 15.49
C VAL A 510 3.49 1.25 16.15
N ILE A 511 4.69 0.94 15.64
CA ILE A 511 5.96 1.43 16.20
C ILE A 511 6.02 2.97 16.14
N GLN A 512 5.66 3.58 15.01
CA GLN A 512 5.67 5.05 14.87
C GLN A 512 4.71 5.72 15.86
N ASN A 513 3.55 5.13 16.13
CA ASN A 513 2.62 5.62 17.16
C ASN A 513 3.15 5.44 18.59
N GLN A 514 3.94 4.39 18.86
CA GLN A 514 4.61 4.20 20.15
C GLN A 514 5.77 5.18 20.38
N MET A 515 6.51 5.52 19.31
CA MET A 515 7.66 6.43 19.35
C MET A 515 7.26 7.91 19.29
N ALA A 516 6.03 8.23 19.66
CA ALA A 516 5.55 9.61 19.70
C ALA A 516 6.41 10.49 20.61
N SER A 517 6.59 11.73 20.21
CA SER A 517 7.42 12.70 20.93
C SER A 517 6.58 13.68 21.75
N GLY A 518 7.15 14.16 22.86
CA GLY A 518 6.65 15.30 23.62
C GLY A 518 7.63 16.46 23.51
N LYS A 519 7.14 17.68 23.69
CA LYS A 519 7.94 18.91 23.67
C LYS A 519 7.56 19.82 24.80
N VAL A 520 8.58 20.50 25.35
CA VAL A 520 8.37 21.62 26.28
C VAL A 520 8.20 22.90 25.46
N ILE A 521 7.17 23.65 25.77
CA ILE A 521 6.82 24.90 25.11
C ILE A 521 7.23 26.05 26.01
N GLY A 522 7.91 27.04 25.45
CA GLY A 522 8.25 28.31 26.08
C GLY A 522 7.49 29.45 25.42
N TYR A 523 7.60 30.62 26.03
CA TYR A 523 7.02 31.86 25.55
C TYR A 523 8.07 32.76 24.90
N SER A 524 7.73 33.34 23.76
CA SER A 524 8.53 34.34 23.09
C SER A 524 8.01 35.72 23.41
N ASP A 525 8.81 36.53 24.10
CA ASP A 525 8.47 37.90 24.52
C ASP A 525 8.37 38.91 23.36
N ARG A 526 9.03 38.58 22.21
CA ARG A 526 9.02 39.46 21.04
C ARG A 526 7.74 39.37 20.22
N GLU A 527 7.20 38.16 20.09
CA GLU A 527 6.08 37.87 19.17
C GLU A 527 4.78 37.53 19.92
N ASP A 528 4.82 37.51 21.26
CA ASP A 528 3.66 37.12 22.11
C ASP A 528 3.07 35.76 21.75
N ILE A 529 3.94 34.78 21.44
CA ILE A 529 3.55 33.43 21.01
C ILE A 529 4.22 32.34 21.85
N PHE A 530 3.56 31.19 21.93
CA PHE A 530 4.08 29.97 22.54
C PHE A 530 4.75 29.10 21.48
N VAL A 531 6.03 28.77 21.66
CA VAL A 531 6.82 27.98 20.71
C VAL A 531 7.68 26.95 21.42
N ASP A 532 8.15 25.94 20.67
CA ASP A 532 9.06 24.91 21.16
C ASP A 532 10.32 25.56 21.76
N SER A 533 10.62 25.26 23.03
CA SER A 533 11.76 25.85 23.76
C SER A 533 13.11 25.26 23.32
N LYS A 534 13.11 24.08 22.69
CA LYS A 534 14.32 23.37 22.33
C LYS A 534 15.06 24.05 21.15
N ASN A 535 16.31 24.43 21.36
CA ASN A 535 17.19 25.02 20.33
C ASN A 535 16.71 26.37 19.75
N ARG A 536 15.91 27.16 20.48
CA ARG A 536 15.50 28.50 20.03
C ARG A 536 16.06 29.58 20.94
N VAL A 537 16.58 30.63 20.32
CA VAL A 537 17.04 31.84 21.00
C VAL A 537 15.82 32.74 21.26
N HIS A 538 15.77 33.47 22.37
CA HIS A 538 14.67 34.36 22.79
C HIS A 538 13.36 33.64 23.13
N VAL A 539 13.40 32.36 23.51
CA VAL A 539 12.27 31.66 24.11
C VAL A 539 12.56 31.44 25.59
N ILE A 540 11.67 31.94 26.42
CA ILE A 540 11.81 31.91 27.88
C ILE A 540 10.83 30.87 28.44
N GLU A 541 11.32 30.02 29.33
CA GLU A 541 10.44 29.18 30.14
C GLU A 541 9.87 30.00 31.30
N ILE A 542 8.57 29.94 31.49
CA ILE A 542 7.89 30.74 32.51
C ILE A 542 8.25 30.17 33.89
N SER A 543 8.68 31.05 34.78
CA SER A 543 9.04 30.68 36.16
C SER A 543 7.91 29.97 36.87
N SER A 544 8.16 28.76 37.38
CA SER A 544 7.22 27.88 38.08
C SER A 544 6.11 27.22 37.22
N ILE A 545 6.05 27.45 35.93
CA ILE A 545 5.08 26.86 35.04
C ILE A 545 5.85 26.08 33.94
N LYS A 546 5.53 24.80 33.72
CA LYS A 546 6.02 24.02 32.63
C LYS A 546 4.88 23.68 31.67
N ILE A 547 5.05 23.93 30.38
CA ILE A 547 4.06 23.64 29.36
C ILE A 547 4.57 22.46 28.56
N PHE A 548 3.78 21.39 28.51
CA PHE A 548 4.13 20.16 27.82
C PHE A 548 3.09 19.84 26.74
N GLN A 549 3.55 19.64 25.50
CA GLN A 549 2.74 19.25 24.37
C GLN A 549 3.12 17.86 23.91
N TYR A 550 2.17 16.96 23.86
CA TYR A 550 2.34 15.60 23.30
C TYR A 550 1.81 15.52 21.88
N GLN A 551 2.58 14.91 20.98
CA GLN A 551 2.34 14.98 19.54
C GLN A 551 1.79 13.67 18.97
N ALA A 552 0.85 13.01 19.66
CA ALA A 552 0.18 11.81 19.18
C ALA A 552 -1.17 11.60 19.88
N PRO A 553 -2.05 10.74 19.35
CA PRO A 553 -3.18 10.20 20.12
C PRO A 553 -2.67 9.49 21.36
N LEU A 554 -3.43 9.53 22.46
CA LEU A 554 -3.07 8.84 23.71
C LEU A 554 -3.89 7.54 23.82
N HIS A 555 -3.23 6.40 23.77
CA HIS A 555 -3.87 5.09 23.78
C HIS A 555 -2.98 4.03 24.46
N PHE A 556 -3.53 2.83 24.67
CA PHE A 556 -2.87 1.75 25.42
C PHE A 556 -1.42 1.47 24.98
N ALA A 557 -1.10 1.63 23.68
CA ALA A 557 0.22 1.31 23.17
C ALA A 557 1.29 2.37 23.49
N ASN A 558 0.90 3.62 23.82
CA ASN A 558 1.85 4.71 24.10
C ASN A 558 1.63 5.43 25.44
N ALA A 559 0.63 5.02 26.22
CA ALA A 559 0.31 5.67 27.51
C ALA A 559 1.52 5.69 28.48
N GLU A 560 2.23 4.58 28.62
CA GLU A 560 3.44 4.52 29.46
C GLU A 560 4.60 5.35 28.88
N ASN A 561 4.72 5.41 27.57
CA ASN A 561 5.73 6.25 26.92
C ASN A 561 5.42 7.74 27.13
N PHE A 562 4.15 8.14 27.07
CA PHE A 562 3.70 9.49 27.43
C PHE A 562 4.16 9.87 28.84
N ARG A 563 3.94 9.02 29.86
CA ARG A 563 4.39 9.24 31.23
C ARG A 563 5.91 9.40 31.31
N LYS A 564 6.67 8.48 30.66
CA LYS A 564 8.13 8.55 30.65
C LYS A 564 8.66 9.85 30.05
N ILE A 565 8.10 10.28 28.92
CA ILE A 565 8.51 11.51 28.24
C ILE A 565 8.18 12.73 29.10
N LEU A 566 6.96 12.80 29.66
CA LEU A 566 6.54 13.87 30.54
C LEU A 566 7.50 13.97 31.74
N TYR A 567 7.80 12.86 32.40
CA TYR A 567 8.70 12.84 33.56
C TYR A 567 10.14 13.21 33.21
N SER A 568 10.61 12.82 32.05
CA SER A 568 11.98 13.15 31.61
C SER A 568 12.15 14.61 31.19
N GLN A 569 11.11 15.25 30.65
CA GLN A 569 11.21 16.61 30.10
C GLN A 569 10.68 17.69 31.04
N VAL A 570 9.76 17.35 31.93
CA VAL A 570 9.15 18.33 32.86
C VAL A 570 9.67 18.14 34.26
N ALA A 571 9.26 17.10 34.94
CA ALA A 571 9.71 16.72 36.28
C ALA A 571 9.24 15.29 36.60
N ASP A 572 10.09 14.52 37.27
CA ASP A 572 9.76 13.16 37.70
C ASP A 572 9.08 13.24 39.11
N ALA A 573 7.76 13.09 39.11
CA ALA A 573 6.95 13.17 40.30
C ALA A 573 7.38 12.15 41.37
N ILE A 574 7.79 10.94 40.95
CA ILE A 574 8.23 9.89 41.90
C ILE A 574 9.56 10.25 42.55
N LYS A 575 10.50 10.82 41.78
CA LYS A 575 11.79 11.26 42.34
C LYS A 575 11.60 12.46 43.26
N LEU A 576 10.70 13.38 42.94
CA LEU A 576 10.36 14.52 43.78
C LEU A 576 9.73 14.06 45.11
N LYS A 577 8.83 13.08 45.08
CA LYS A 577 8.22 12.51 46.27
C LYS A 577 9.27 11.83 47.16
N ASN A 578 10.11 10.99 46.63
CA ASN A 578 11.17 10.31 47.37
C ASN A 578 12.21 11.30 47.97
N ARG A 579 12.42 12.45 47.33
CA ARG A 579 13.25 13.54 47.90
C ARG A 579 12.55 14.24 49.04
N LYS A 580 11.25 14.58 48.91
CA LYS A 580 10.48 15.21 50.01
C LYS A 580 10.48 14.30 51.23
N GLU A 581 10.21 13.03 51.06
CA GLU A 581 10.24 12.03 52.16
C GLU A 581 11.63 11.94 52.80
N LYS A 582 12.72 11.97 52.03
CA LYS A 582 14.09 11.99 52.57
C LYS A 582 14.42 13.32 53.25
N ASP A 583 14.03 14.43 52.70
CA ASP A 583 14.27 15.76 53.27
C ASP A 583 13.45 15.97 54.57
N GLU A 584 12.27 15.35 54.71
CA GLU A 584 11.51 15.31 55.94
C GLU A 584 12.17 14.43 57.02
N ILE A 585 12.72 13.27 56.64
CA ILE A 585 13.47 12.40 57.55
C ILE A 585 14.77 13.09 58.02
N VAL A 586 15.49 13.75 57.11
CA VAL A 586 16.75 14.48 57.43
C VAL A 586 16.49 15.73 58.28
N LYS A 587 15.36 16.42 58.11
CA LYS A 587 14.97 17.53 58.95
C LYS A 587 14.65 17.12 60.38
N VAL A 588 14.27 15.86 60.57
CA VAL A 588 14.06 15.28 61.94
C VAL A 588 15.38 14.90 62.60
N GLU A 589 16.45 14.62 61.80
CA GLU A 589 17.74 14.13 62.34
C GLU A 589 18.86 15.17 62.46
N ASN A 590 18.89 16.28 61.64
CA ASN A 590 19.99 17.26 61.76
C ASN A 590 19.64 18.66 61.23
N GLN A 591 19.89 19.65 62.08
CA GLN A 591 20.10 21.05 61.67
C GLN A 591 21.49 21.18 61.01
N ASP A 592 21.57 21.89 59.86
CA ASP A 592 22.75 22.28 59.11
C ASP A 592 23.32 21.26 58.09
N VAL A 593 22.88 21.39 56.83
CA VAL A 593 23.75 21.08 55.66
C VAL A 593 23.46 22.07 54.52
N SER A 594 24.54 22.68 54.04
CA SER A 594 24.64 23.83 53.15
C SER A 594 23.96 23.66 51.78
N GLU A 595 23.22 24.70 51.41
CA GLU A 595 22.68 25.00 50.09
C GLU A 595 23.76 25.48 49.12
N LYS A 596 24.21 24.67 48.22
CA LYS A 596 24.82 25.14 46.94
C LYS A 596 24.82 24.02 45.90
N GLY A 597 23.86 24.03 45.02
CA GLY A 597 23.85 23.19 43.82
C GLY A 597 22.53 22.62 43.28
N LYS A 598 21.39 22.95 43.93
CA LYS A 598 20.09 22.31 43.61
C LYS A 598 18.98 23.29 43.21
N LYS A 599 19.27 24.41 42.56
CA LYS A 599 18.31 25.52 42.41
C LYS A 599 17.36 25.52 41.22
N LEU A 600 17.49 24.62 40.24
CA LEU A 600 16.66 24.72 39.02
C LEU A 600 15.41 23.79 38.98
N GLU A 601 15.39 22.66 39.67
CA GLU A 601 14.23 21.74 39.65
C GLU A 601 13.20 22.02 40.78
N GLN A 602 13.55 22.80 41.78
CA GLN A 602 12.72 23.01 42.99
C GLN A 602 11.57 24.03 42.85
N ASN A 603 11.39 24.66 41.68
CA ASN A 603 10.43 25.78 41.56
C ASN A 603 9.22 25.50 40.65
N ILE A 604 9.01 24.25 40.19
CA ILE A 604 7.82 23.94 39.38
C ILE A 604 6.63 23.74 40.32
N ARG A 605 5.58 24.55 40.13
CA ARG A 605 4.30 24.45 40.87
C ARG A 605 3.12 24.08 39.99
N HIS A 606 3.22 24.37 38.68
CA HIS A 606 2.13 24.15 37.73
C HIS A 606 2.64 23.52 36.46
N ILE A 607 1.88 22.55 35.96
CA ILE A 607 2.13 21.90 34.66
C ILE A 607 0.91 22.12 33.78
N ILE A 608 1.13 22.63 32.56
CA ILE A 608 0.09 22.81 31.54
C ILE A 608 0.28 21.73 30.48
N LEU A 609 -0.71 20.86 30.34
CA LEU A 609 -0.76 19.84 29.28
C LEU A 609 -1.51 20.40 28.07
N ASP A 610 -0.81 20.64 26.98
CA ASP A 610 -1.41 21.08 25.72
C ASP A 610 -1.93 19.89 24.92
N PHE A 611 -3.26 19.77 24.83
CA PHE A 611 -3.97 18.69 24.12
C PHE A 611 -4.24 18.99 22.65
N GLN A 612 -3.72 20.09 22.10
CA GLN A 612 -3.97 20.49 20.71
C GLN A 612 -3.62 19.37 19.70
N MET A 613 -2.55 18.63 19.95
CA MET A 613 -2.07 17.56 19.06
C MET A 613 -2.63 16.17 19.42
N ILE A 614 -3.36 16.06 20.52
CA ILE A 614 -4.00 14.80 20.93
C ILE A 614 -5.35 14.71 20.22
N SER A 615 -5.48 13.80 19.28
CA SER A 615 -6.70 13.63 18.47
C SER A 615 -7.71 12.65 19.08
N ASN A 616 -7.26 11.75 19.95
CA ASN A 616 -8.09 10.73 20.59
C ASN A 616 -7.43 10.27 21.91
N VAL A 617 -8.28 9.88 22.88
CA VAL A 617 -7.85 9.29 24.16
C VAL A 617 -8.69 8.03 24.38
N ASP A 618 -8.06 6.91 24.73
CA ASP A 618 -8.74 5.67 25.13
C ASP A 618 -8.76 5.50 26.66
N LEU A 619 -9.35 4.42 27.15
CA LEU A 619 -9.43 4.14 28.58
C LEU A 619 -8.05 4.04 29.25
N SER A 620 -7.06 3.45 28.60
CA SER A 620 -5.69 3.36 29.12
C SER A 620 -5.02 4.73 29.20
N GLY A 621 -5.26 5.59 28.22
CA GLY A 621 -4.82 6.96 28.21
C GLY A 621 -5.47 7.77 29.36
N ILE A 622 -6.76 7.56 29.65
CA ILE A 622 -7.44 8.21 30.75
C ILE A 622 -6.88 7.74 32.11
N ASN A 623 -6.67 6.44 32.26
CA ASN A 623 -6.10 5.88 33.50
C ASN A 623 -4.71 6.44 33.78
N ILE A 624 -3.83 6.53 32.78
CA ILE A 624 -2.49 7.09 32.96
C ILE A 624 -2.54 8.59 33.28
N LEU A 625 -3.46 9.36 32.68
CA LEU A 625 -3.67 10.78 33.00
C LEU A 625 -4.11 10.92 34.45
N THR A 626 -5.08 10.14 34.92
CA THR A 626 -5.56 10.13 36.28
C THR A 626 -4.45 9.76 37.28
N GLN A 627 -3.61 8.78 36.92
CA GLN A 627 -2.46 8.39 37.73
C GLN A 627 -1.44 9.54 37.85
N ILE A 628 -1.04 10.13 36.70
CA ILE A 628 -0.11 11.26 36.66
C ILE A 628 -0.62 12.43 37.51
N MET A 629 -1.92 12.73 37.48
CA MET A 629 -2.51 13.78 38.29
C MET A 629 -2.39 13.51 39.80
N LYS A 630 -2.65 12.26 40.20
CA LYS A 630 -2.49 11.85 41.61
C LYS A 630 -1.03 11.95 42.06
N GLU A 631 -0.10 11.53 41.19
CA GLU A 631 1.34 11.56 41.49
C GLU A 631 1.86 12.99 41.62
N TYR A 632 1.48 13.92 40.75
CA TYR A 632 1.88 15.32 40.82
C TYR A 632 1.18 16.06 41.98
N LYS A 633 -0.08 15.76 42.23
CA LYS A 633 -0.80 16.31 43.37
C LYS A 633 -0.14 15.95 44.73
N ALA A 634 0.41 14.74 44.84
CA ALA A 634 1.14 14.29 46.03
C ALA A 634 2.44 15.08 46.30
N VAL A 635 2.94 15.81 45.34
CA VAL A 635 4.15 16.66 45.44
C VAL A 635 3.83 18.15 45.31
N ASP A 636 2.55 18.55 45.48
CA ASP A 636 2.02 19.91 45.43
C ASP A 636 2.22 20.60 44.07
N ILE A 637 2.13 19.83 42.96
CA ILE A 637 2.15 20.35 41.62
C ILE A 637 0.73 20.23 41.05
N GLU A 638 0.18 21.35 40.61
CA GLU A 638 -1.12 21.39 39.94
C GLU A 638 -1.01 21.21 38.44
N ILE A 639 -1.96 20.46 37.85
CA ILE A 639 -2.05 20.22 36.42
C ILE A 639 -3.22 20.99 35.82
N TYR A 640 -2.96 21.63 34.69
CA TYR A 640 -3.94 22.29 33.83
C TYR A 640 -3.96 21.59 32.49
N ILE A 641 -5.14 21.47 31.87
CA ILE A 641 -5.31 20.93 30.51
C ILE A 641 -5.83 22.07 29.64
N VAL A 642 -5.19 22.24 28.45
CA VAL A 642 -5.61 23.28 27.51
C VAL A 642 -5.86 22.72 26.14
N LYS A 643 -6.65 23.44 25.33
CA LYS A 643 -6.97 23.12 23.91
C LYS A 643 -7.54 21.71 23.74
N CYS A 644 -8.31 21.22 24.69
CA CYS A 644 -8.96 19.92 24.61
C CYS A 644 -10.12 19.96 23.61
N SER A 645 -10.15 19.01 22.66
CA SER A 645 -11.25 18.91 21.71
C SER A 645 -12.55 18.45 22.39
N SER A 646 -13.70 18.91 21.88
CA SER A 646 -15.02 18.51 22.43
C SER A 646 -15.21 16.98 22.49
N LYS A 647 -14.67 16.24 21.49
CA LYS A 647 -14.74 14.78 21.48
C LYS A 647 -13.97 14.15 22.65
N ILE A 648 -12.78 14.66 22.95
CA ILE A 648 -11.97 14.19 24.08
C ILE A 648 -12.67 14.56 25.39
N THR A 649 -13.18 15.79 25.52
CA THR A 649 -13.93 16.23 26.70
C THR A 649 -15.16 15.33 26.97
N GLU A 650 -15.92 14.95 25.93
CA GLU A 650 -17.02 14.00 26.06
C GLU A 650 -16.54 12.61 26.52
N THR A 651 -15.39 12.14 25.99
CA THR A 651 -14.82 10.85 26.42
C THR A 651 -14.33 10.88 27.86
N LEU A 652 -13.66 11.97 28.28
CA LEU A 652 -13.23 12.18 29.67
C LEU A 652 -14.43 12.24 30.62
N ARG A 653 -15.52 12.91 30.23
CA ARG A 653 -16.76 12.98 31.02
C ARG A 653 -17.41 11.60 31.15
N ALA A 654 -17.47 10.82 30.09
CA ALA A 654 -18.04 9.47 30.09
C ALA A 654 -17.23 8.46 30.95
N ALA A 655 -15.98 8.78 31.26
CA ALA A 655 -15.09 7.97 32.10
C ALA A 655 -14.91 8.55 33.51
N ASP A 656 -15.80 9.43 33.94
CA ASP A 656 -15.83 10.07 35.30
C ASP A 656 -14.51 10.73 35.72
N PHE A 657 -13.72 11.15 34.70
CA PHE A 657 -12.41 11.77 34.91
C PHE A 657 -12.47 13.03 35.80
N PHE A 658 -13.53 13.78 35.67
CA PHE A 658 -13.76 15.04 36.41
C PHE A 658 -14.08 14.87 37.92
N GLU A 659 -14.25 13.64 38.41
CA GLU A 659 -14.30 13.38 39.86
C GLU A 659 -12.93 13.63 40.51
N ASN A 660 -11.85 13.39 39.80
CA ASN A 660 -10.47 13.55 40.28
C ASN A 660 -9.77 14.79 39.71
N PHE A 661 -10.37 15.48 38.76
CA PHE A 661 -9.79 16.63 38.07
C PHE A 661 -10.75 17.84 38.12
N PRO A 662 -10.33 19.00 38.69
CA PRO A 662 -11.14 20.21 38.71
C PRO A 662 -11.44 20.70 37.29
N LYS A 663 -12.72 20.89 36.99
CA LYS A 663 -13.15 21.38 35.68
C LYS A 663 -12.61 22.78 35.35
N GLU A 664 -12.36 23.57 36.36
CA GLU A 664 -11.79 24.91 36.28
C GLU A 664 -10.36 24.91 35.73
N ASN A 665 -9.62 23.80 35.92
CA ASN A 665 -8.27 23.63 35.41
C ASN A 665 -8.26 23.18 33.94
N MET A 666 -9.44 23.04 33.29
CA MET A 666 -9.55 22.80 31.86
C MET A 666 -9.87 24.11 31.14
N LEU A 667 -8.86 24.68 30.47
CA LEU A 667 -8.94 25.98 29.84
C LEU A 667 -8.89 25.89 28.31
N TYR A 668 -9.35 26.95 27.65
CA TYR A 668 -9.44 26.94 26.18
C TYR A 668 -8.10 27.20 25.50
N ASP A 669 -7.25 28.08 26.06
CA ASP A 669 -5.98 28.47 25.46
C ASP A 669 -4.82 28.48 26.48
N LEU A 670 -3.60 28.39 25.96
CA LEU A 670 -2.36 28.46 26.76
C LEU A 670 -2.22 29.80 27.49
N ALA A 671 -2.53 30.90 26.80
CA ALA A 671 -2.47 32.23 27.39
C ALA A 671 -3.45 32.36 28.57
N ASP A 672 -4.66 31.82 28.46
CA ASP A 672 -5.67 31.81 29.53
C ASP A 672 -5.18 31.03 30.75
N ALA A 673 -4.51 29.88 30.51
CA ALA A 673 -3.96 29.08 31.61
C ALA A 673 -2.84 29.82 32.37
N VAL A 674 -1.91 30.41 31.63
CA VAL A 674 -0.82 31.19 32.24
C VAL A 674 -1.37 32.42 33.02
N TYR A 675 -2.39 33.09 32.47
CA TYR A 675 -3.04 34.22 33.12
C TYR A 675 -3.73 33.81 34.44
N VAL A 676 -4.53 32.73 34.42
CA VAL A 676 -5.24 32.22 35.62
C VAL A 676 -4.25 31.82 36.71
N ILE A 677 -3.19 31.10 36.39
CA ILE A 677 -2.15 30.68 37.32
C ILE A 677 -1.46 31.91 37.96
N ASN A 678 -1.18 32.95 37.17
CA ASN A 678 -0.53 34.16 37.66
C ASN A 678 -1.46 35.03 38.51
N SER A 679 -2.77 35.08 38.18
CA SER A 679 -3.75 35.82 38.97
C SER A 679 -4.02 35.16 40.32
N ASN A 680 -4.10 33.83 40.41
CA ASN A 680 -4.24 33.10 41.65
C ASN A 680 -3.04 33.32 42.59
N LYS A 681 -1.81 33.41 42.04
CA LYS A 681 -0.61 33.76 42.80
C LYS A 681 -0.65 35.18 43.40
N ALA A 682 -1.35 36.12 42.76
CA ALA A 682 -1.45 37.49 43.22
C ALA A 682 -2.43 37.62 44.40
N THR A 683 -3.49 36.81 44.43
CA THR A 683 -4.45 36.73 45.55
C THR A 683 -3.83 36.06 46.75
N ASP A 684 -3.12 34.94 46.62
CA ASP A 684 -2.43 34.26 47.74
C ASP A 684 -1.35 35.14 48.41
N ASN A 685 -0.64 35.94 47.61
CA ASN A 685 0.37 36.88 48.15
C ASN A 685 -0.27 38.07 48.89
N ASN A 686 -1.48 38.49 48.52
CA ASN A 686 -2.20 39.57 49.21
C ASN A 686 -2.82 39.07 50.53
N GLU A 687 -3.35 37.85 50.59
CA GLU A 687 -3.86 37.24 51.82
C GLU A 687 -2.73 36.99 52.83
N ASN A 688 -1.55 36.53 52.37
CA ASN A 688 -0.39 36.35 53.25
C ASN A 688 0.24 37.68 53.74
N THR A 689 0.02 38.80 53.03
CA THR A 689 0.45 40.13 53.48
C THR A 689 -0.54 40.75 54.45
N THR A 690 -1.84 40.52 54.28
CA THR A 690 -2.89 40.96 55.25
C THR A 690 -2.79 40.20 56.54
N THR A 691 -2.63 38.88 56.55
CA THR A 691 -2.45 38.09 57.80
C THR A 691 -1.16 38.42 58.56
N LYS A 692 -0.07 38.83 57.84
CA LYS A 692 1.16 39.31 58.50
C LYS A 692 1.07 40.76 59.03
N SER A 693 0.20 41.61 58.51
CA SER A 693 -0.09 42.93 59.04
C SER A 693 -0.93 42.82 60.25
N ASP A 694 -1.95 41.97 60.26
CA ASP A 694 -2.85 41.76 61.44
C ASP A 694 -2.15 41.08 62.63
N LEU A 695 -1.15 40.23 62.39
CA LEU A 695 -0.31 39.63 63.44
C LEU A 695 0.73 40.62 64.00
N ARG A 696 1.07 41.71 63.32
CA ARG A 696 1.97 42.75 63.82
C ARG A 696 1.23 43.88 64.63
N GLU A 697 -0.05 44.08 64.40
CA GLU A 697 -0.85 45.04 65.20
C GLU A 697 -1.29 44.42 66.49
N ASN A 698 -1.51 43.09 66.61
CA ASN A 698 -1.89 42.44 67.86
C ASN A 698 -0.71 42.14 68.83
N THR A 699 0.53 42.51 68.48
CA THR A 699 1.70 42.37 69.37
C THR A 699 2.20 43.71 69.90
N LYS A 700 1.39 44.80 69.76
CA LYS A 700 1.65 46.12 70.31
C LYS A 700 0.50 46.65 71.17
N LEU A 701 -0.20 45.78 71.87
CA LEU A 701 -1.05 46.15 72.97
C LEU A 701 -0.61 45.44 74.25
#